data_03a48fb829cdb704be01dadc369ef23d
#
_entry.id   03a48fb829cdb704be01dadc369ef23d
#
_cell.length_a   1.000
_cell.length_b   1.000
_cell.length_c   1.000
_cell.angle_alpha   90.00
_cell.angle_beta   90.00
_cell.angle_gamma   90.00
#
_symmetry.space_group_name_H-M   'P 1'
#
loop_
_entity.id
_entity.type
_entity.pdbx_description
1 polymer ?
#
loop_
_entity_poly.entity_id
_entity_poly.type
_entity_poly.pdbx_seq_one_letter_code
_entity_poly.pdbx_strand_id
1 'polypeptide(L)'
;MPKTKEELEEQMVDDAFQHLKDTYLASRHRKKIDIINKAFNFARQAHKGVKRLSGEPYILHPIAVAQIACEEMGLGSTSISAALLHDVVEDTDYTVEDIENIFGAKIAQIVDGLTKISGGIFGDHASAQAENFKKLLLTMSDDIRVILIKICDRLHNMRTLESQPANKQYKIAGETLYIYAPLANRLGLNKIKTELENLSFKFEHPEEYANITNKLNFTKEERDKLFEEFTAPIRQALDAAGVKYKIIARVKSPYSIWNKMQTKHVTFEEIYDLLAVRIIFTPKVREEEINECFKIYVAISRIYKSHPDRLRDWLNHPKANGYQALHVTLMSKQGRWIEVQIRSDRMDEIAEQGFAAHWKYKEGNDSQDGDIQEDEVELNNWLRTIKEILDDPQPDAMDFLDAIKLNLFASEIFVFTPKGEIKTMPAGSTALDFAFQIHTFLGSHCIGAKVNHKLVPLSHKLQSGDQVEILSSKAQHVQPSWINFCSSAKAKAKIQAILRRENREIQKKGEQILTDWLKKNDFELTTSNLDKLCEYHDMQKHDDLFLAIGERTILLGEKDIDKLNEKDKKSTSTSSWRKYVSFLGLDKKKKKEEDNTVEPVTVKEGFNKKKPCIINEEHIGKYFFRDCCHPIPGDDILGYIDNKNHIEIHKRNCPVASRLKTSYGNRILDAKWDMHRLMFFDATVEIKGIDRKGMIFDVAKVITDELDINIHRVTVTADEGIFDGSIELRVHDRSDVKLIMDRLKKVDGIQEVMRIN
;
A
#
# COMPACT_ATOMS: atom_id res chain seq x y z
N MET A 1 18.61 -49.57 11.82
CA MET A 1 18.73 -49.27 10.37
C MET A 1 18.56 -47.79 10.18
N PRO A 2 19.24 -47.11 9.26
CA PRO A 2 18.93 -45.73 8.98
C PRO A 2 17.48 -45.66 8.46
N LYS A 3 16.71 -44.69 8.98
CA LYS A 3 15.34 -44.48 8.54
C LYS A 3 15.28 -44.17 7.04
N THR A 4 14.27 -44.67 6.37
CA THR A 4 14.00 -44.33 4.98
C THR A 4 13.62 -42.85 4.86
N LYS A 5 13.72 -42.27 3.65
CA LYS A 5 13.32 -40.89 3.42
C LYS A 5 11.84 -40.64 3.75
N GLU A 6 10.98 -41.61 3.45
CA GLU A 6 9.55 -41.56 3.74
C GLU A 6 9.29 -41.60 5.27
N GLU A 7 9.99 -42.45 6.01
CA GLU A 7 9.90 -42.49 7.50
C GLU A 7 10.36 -41.18 8.14
N LEU A 8 11.36 -40.51 7.57
CA LEU A 8 11.81 -39.21 8.04
C LEU A 8 10.78 -38.10 7.74
N GLU A 9 10.20 -38.12 6.54
CA GLU A 9 9.15 -37.18 6.15
C GLU A 9 7.89 -37.34 7.02
N GLU A 10 7.48 -38.60 7.32
CA GLU A 10 6.36 -38.87 8.22
C GLU A 10 6.65 -38.41 9.65
N GLN A 11 7.86 -38.64 10.13
CA GLN A 11 8.25 -38.18 11.47
C GLN A 11 8.21 -36.63 11.54
N MET A 12 8.70 -35.93 10.52
CA MET A 12 8.63 -34.46 10.47
C MET A 12 7.19 -33.94 10.56
N VAL A 13 6.26 -34.62 9.89
CA VAL A 13 4.82 -34.25 9.92
C VAL A 13 4.24 -34.50 11.33
N ASP A 14 4.54 -35.64 11.92
CA ASP A 14 4.05 -35.99 13.25
C ASP A 14 4.64 -35.08 14.34
N ASP A 15 5.92 -34.73 14.26
CA ASP A 15 6.59 -33.79 15.18
C ASP A 15 6.00 -32.39 15.07
N ALA A 16 5.78 -31.90 13.84
CA ALA A 16 5.16 -30.60 13.59
C ALA A 16 3.72 -30.53 14.14
N PHE A 17 2.93 -31.57 13.91
CA PHE A 17 1.58 -31.63 14.44
C PHE A 17 1.54 -31.80 15.96
N GLN A 18 2.48 -32.55 16.54
CA GLN A 18 2.60 -32.67 18.01
C GLN A 18 2.92 -31.31 18.63
N HIS A 19 3.82 -30.52 18.01
CA HIS A 19 4.13 -29.18 18.46
C HIS A 19 2.88 -28.26 18.44
N LEU A 20 2.06 -28.31 17.37
CA LEU A 20 0.80 -27.59 17.30
C LEU A 20 -0.15 -27.99 18.45
N LYS A 21 -0.28 -29.29 18.74
CA LYS A 21 -1.11 -29.78 19.85
C LYS A 21 -0.63 -29.25 21.19
N ASP A 22 0.67 -29.32 21.45
CA ASP A 22 1.26 -28.89 22.71
C ASP A 22 1.04 -27.38 22.90
N THR A 23 1.23 -26.58 21.83
CA THR A 23 0.95 -25.15 21.84
C THR A 23 -0.53 -24.86 22.14
N TYR A 24 -1.44 -25.58 21.47
CA TYR A 24 -2.87 -25.42 21.70
C TYR A 24 -3.30 -25.82 23.12
N LEU A 25 -2.78 -26.92 23.63
CA LEU A 25 -3.07 -27.40 25.00
C LEU A 25 -2.52 -26.46 26.09
N ALA A 26 -1.42 -25.76 25.82
CA ALA A 26 -0.87 -24.73 26.70
C ALA A 26 -1.70 -23.44 26.63
N SER A 27 -2.51 -23.24 25.61
CA SER A 27 -3.36 -22.05 25.42
C SER A 27 -4.58 -22.07 26.35
N ARG A 28 -5.28 -20.93 26.42
CA ARG A 28 -6.56 -20.82 27.15
C ARG A 28 -7.72 -21.58 26.47
N HIS A 29 -7.60 -21.96 25.18
CA HIS A 29 -8.64 -22.57 24.32
C HIS A 29 -8.63 -24.10 24.30
N ARG A 30 -7.87 -24.77 25.15
CA ARG A 30 -7.54 -26.22 25.15
C ARG A 30 -8.71 -27.24 25.21
N LYS A 31 -9.97 -26.80 25.09
CA LYS A 31 -11.15 -27.66 25.35
C LYS A 31 -11.60 -28.57 24.19
N LYS A 32 -11.12 -28.35 22.95
CA LYS A 32 -11.65 -29.01 21.74
C LYS A 32 -10.54 -29.57 20.85
N ILE A 33 -9.66 -30.38 21.42
CA ILE A 33 -8.53 -30.97 20.69
C ILE A 33 -8.98 -32.01 19.64
N ASP A 34 -10.12 -32.67 19.85
CA ASP A 34 -10.59 -33.76 18.99
C ASP A 34 -10.90 -33.25 17.58
N ILE A 35 -11.48 -32.04 17.45
CA ILE A 35 -11.78 -31.46 16.14
C ILE A 35 -10.51 -31.08 15.38
N ILE A 36 -9.45 -30.66 16.08
CA ILE A 36 -8.15 -30.36 15.49
C ILE A 36 -7.50 -31.66 14.99
N ASN A 37 -7.51 -32.74 15.82
CA ASN A 37 -7.03 -34.06 15.40
C ASN A 37 -7.77 -34.56 14.17
N LYS A 38 -9.10 -34.40 14.13
CA LYS A 38 -9.94 -34.81 13.00
C LYS A 38 -9.59 -34.01 11.73
N ALA A 39 -9.42 -32.67 11.84
CA ALA A 39 -9.04 -31.80 10.73
C ALA A 39 -7.65 -32.15 10.20
N PHE A 40 -6.68 -32.39 11.07
CA PHE A 40 -5.33 -32.80 10.67
C PHE A 40 -5.34 -34.13 9.91
N ASN A 41 -6.00 -35.15 10.45
CA ASN A 41 -6.05 -36.47 9.81
C ASN A 41 -6.70 -36.40 8.42
N PHE A 42 -7.76 -35.59 8.30
CA PHE A 42 -8.43 -35.37 7.03
C PHE A 42 -7.52 -34.65 6.02
N ALA A 43 -6.90 -33.55 6.42
CA ALA A 43 -5.97 -32.78 5.56
C ALA A 43 -4.74 -33.62 5.16
N ARG A 44 -4.17 -34.42 6.09
CA ARG A 44 -3.06 -35.35 5.81
C ARG A 44 -3.44 -36.36 4.74
N GLN A 45 -4.66 -36.90 4.79
CA GLN A 45 -5.14 -37.85 3.79
C GLN A 45 -5.39 -37.16 2.45
N ALA A 46 -6.00 -35.99 2.46
CA ALA A 46 -6.32 -35.20 1.25
C ALA A 46 -5.04 -34.81 0.46
N HIS A 47 -3.98 -34.42 1.16
CA HIS A 47 -2.71 -34.03 0.54
C HIS A 47 -1.65 -35.15 0.48
N LYS A 48 -2.06 -36.42 0.62
CA LYS A 48 -1.13 -37.55 0.61
C LYS A 48 -0.36 -37.64 -0.71
N GLY A 49 0.98 -37.65 -0.63
CA GLY A 49 1.87 -37.74 -1.77
C GLY A 49 2.15 -36.42 -2.49
N VAL A 50 1.49 -35.32 -2.11
CA VAL A 50 1.75 -33.99 -2.66
C VAL A 50 2.97 -33.39 -1.99
N LYS A 51 3.86 -32.75 -2.77
CA LYS A 51 5.08 -32.09 -2.27
C LYS A 51 5.13 -30.63 -2.72
N ARG A 52 5.70 -29.77 -1.88
CA ARG A 52 6.02 -28.39 -2.23
C ARG A 52 7.23 -28.31 -3.19
N LEU A 53 7.46 -27.13 -3.77
CA LEU A 53 8.65 -26.89 -4.60
C LEU A 53 9.97 -27.07 -3.83
N SER A 54 9.96 -26.89 -2.52
CA SER A 54 11.08 -27.20 -1.60
C SER A 54 11.38 -28.71 -1.47
N GLY A 55 10.46 -29.58 -1.95
CA GLY A 55 10.55 -31.04 -1.85
C GLY A 55 9.94 -31.64 -0.59
N GLU A 56 9.47 -30.84 0.35
CA GLU A 56 8.82 -31.25 1.60
C GLU A 56 7.36 -31.68 1.38
N PRO A 57 6.80 -32.57 2.26
CA PRO A 57 5.37 -32.91 2.22
C PRO A 57 4.49 -31.65 2.32
N TYR A 58 3.47 -31.55 1.45
CA TYR A 58 2.61 -30.37 1.39
C TYR A 58 1.89 -30.08 2.72
N ILE A 59 1.48 -31.12 3.44
CA ILE A 59 0.75 -31.02 4.72
C ILE A 59 1.48 -30.19 5.80
N LEU A 60 2.82 -30.04 5.69
CA LEU A 60 3.59 -29.18 6.60
C LEU A 60 3.18 -27.71 6.50
N HIS A 61 2.68 -27.28 5.31
CA HIS A 61 2.18 -25.92 5.13
C HIS A 61 0.91 -25.64 5.95
N PRO A 62 -0.20 -26.39 5.80
CA PRO A 62 -1.37 -26.20 6.64
C PRO A 62 -1.08 -26.31 8.14
N ILE A 63 -0.17 -27.22 8.56
CA ILE A 63 0.26 -27.31 9.96
C ILE A 63 0.94 -26.01 10.41
N ALA A 64 1.86 -25.46 9.59
CA ALA A 64 2.56 -24.23 9.93
C ALA A 64 1.61 -23.02 9.96
N VAL A 65 0.64 -22.93 9.04
CA VAL A 65 -0.40 -21.90 9.07
C VAL A 65 -1.25 -22.01 10.35
N ALA A 66 -1.65 -23.21 10.71
CA ALA A 66 -2.37 -23.49 11.96
C ALA A 66 -1.54 -23.16 13.21
N GLN A 67 -0.22 -23.42 13.18
CA GLN A 67 0.72 -23.06 14.26
C GLN A 67 0.79 -21.55 14.45
N ILE A 68 0.94 -20.78 13.36
CA ILE A 68 0.94 -19.30 13.39
C ILE A 68 -0.40 -18.79 13.96
N ALA A 69 -1.52 -19.35 13.50
CA ALA A 69 -2.85 -18.98 13.97
C ALA A 69 -3.03 -19.24 15.48
N CYS A 70 -2.48 -20.34 15.97
CA CYS A 70 -2.53 -20.72 17.38
C CYS A 70 -1.59 -19.88 18.26
N GLU A 71 -0.30 -19.84 17.89
CA GLU A 71 0.77 -19.29 18.71
C GLU A 71 0.85 -17.77 18.64
N GLU A 72 0.84 -17.23 17.42
CA GLU A 72 1.08 -15.81 17.20
C GLU A 72 -0.21 -14.96 17.26
N MET A 73 -1.37 -15.54 16.86
CA MET A 73 -2.66 -14.84 16.90
C MET A 73 -3.57 -15.31 18.04
N GLY A 74 -3.26 -16.44 18.68
CA GLY A 74 -4.05 -16.98 19.78
C GLY A 74 -5.47 -17.42 19.39
N LEU A 75 -5.67 -17.88 18.15
CA LEU A 75 -6.97 -18.32 17.65
C LEU A 75 -7.37 -19.68 18.20
N GLY A 76 -8.69 -19.90 18.34
CA GLY A 76 -9.26 -21.12 18.90
C GLY A 76 -9.40 -22.28 17.90
N SER A 77 -9.94 -23.42 18.39
CA SER A 77 -10.05 -24.68 17.65
C SER A 77 -10.73 -24.56 16.28
N THR A 78 -11.77 -23.75 16.15
CA THR A 78 -12.50 -23.55 14.87
C THR A 78 -11.57 -22.96 13.80
N SER A 79 -10.82 -21.92 14.15
CA SER A 79 -9.88 -21.27 13.24
C SER A 79 -8.67 -22.16 12.93
N ILE A 80 -8.14 -22.87 13.93
CA ILE A 80 -7.04 -23.84 13.76
C ILE A 80 -7.47 -24.97 12.81
N SER A 81 -8.66 -25.52 12.99
CA SER A 81 -9.21 -26.56 12.10
C SER A 81 -9.42 -26.01 10.67
N ALA A 82 -9.95 -24.79 10.53
CA ALA A 82 -10.10 -24.16 9.23
C ALA A 82 -8.74 -23.90 8.56
N ALA A 83 -7.72 -23.51 9.33
CA ALA A 83 -6.35 -23.34 8.85
C ALA A 83 -5.71 -24.65 8.37
N LEU A 84 -5.99 -25.78 9.05
CA LEU A 84 -5.54 -27.11 8.59
C LEU A 84 -6.24 -27.54 7.28
N LEU A 85 -7.45 -27.06 7.03
CA LEU A 85 -8.30 -27.45 5.90
C LEU A 85 -8.33 -26.43 4.75
N HIS A 86 -7.61 -25.31 4.85
CA HIS A 86 -7.79 -24.14 3.98
C HIS A 86 -7.55 -24.42 2.50
N ASP A 87 -6.59 -25.31 2.16
CA ASP A 87 -6.26 -25.67 0.78
C ASP A 87 -6.93 -26.97 0.32
N VAL A 88 -7.66 -27.68 1.20
CA VAL A 88 -8.26 -28.98 0.84
C VAL A 88 -9.27 -28.83 -0.31
N VAL A 89 -10.14 -27.82 -0.25
CA VAL A 89 -11.16 -27.61 -1.29
C VAL A 89 -10.55 -27.05 -2.57
N GLU A 90 -9.40 -26.35 -2.48
CA GLU A 90 -8.73 -25.76 -3.65
C GLU A 90 -7.87 -26.78 -4.39
N ASP A 91 -7.13 -27.61 -3.66
CA ASP A 91 -6.10 -28.49 -4.20
C ASP A 91 -6.56 -29.95 -4.38
N THR A 92 -7.78 -30.30 -3.98
CA THR A 92 -8.30 -31.68 -4.04
C THR A 92 -9.75 -31.73 -4.55
N ASP A 93 -10.30 -32.92 -4.73
CA ASP A 93 -11.67 -33.14 -5.22
C ASP A 93 -12.75 -32.93 -4.14
N TYR A 94 -12.37 -32.61 -2.89
CA TYR A 94 -13.34 -32.37 -1.83
C TYR A 94 -14.05 -31.01 -2.00
N THR A 95 -15.35 -31.00 -1.70
CA THR A 95 -16.20 -29.82 -1.80
C THR A 95 -16.40 -29.14 -0.45
N VAL A 96 -16.90 -27.89 -0.46
CA VAL A 96 -17.33 -27.18 0.77
C VAL A 96 -18.43 -27.95 1.51
N GLU A 97 -19.32 -28.61 0.78
CA GLU A 97 -20.39 -29.46 1.37
C GLU A 97 -19.81 -30.66 2.12
N ASP A 98 -18.75 -31.28 1.62
CA ASP A 98 -18.04 -32.35 2.33
C ASP A 98 -17.45 -31.84 3.64
N ILE A 99 -16.83 -30.67 3.63
CA ILE A 99 -16.31 -30.02 4.84
C ILE A 99 -17.45 -29.71 5.82
N GLU A 100 -18.60 -29.22 5.34
CA GLU A 100 -19.76 -28.93 6.20
C GLU A 100 -20.30 -30.19 6.86
N ASN A 101 -20.49 -31.28 6.11
CA ASN A 101 -20.99 -32.54 6.62
C ASN A 101 -20.07 -33.16 7.66
N ILE A 102 -18.72 -32.95 7.54
CA ILE A 102 -17.73 -33.58 8.42
C ILE A 102 -17.41 -32.72 9.64
N PHE A 103 -17.30 -31.38 9.46
CA PHE A 103 -16.77 -30.43 10.46
C PHE A 103 -17.81 -29.39 10.92
N GLY A 104 -18.97 -29.33 10.26
CA GLY A 104 -20.05 -28.42 10.57
C GLY A 104 -19.95 -27.06 9.85
N ALA A 105 -21.09 -26.37 9.75
CA ALA A 105 -21.30 -25.16 8.96
C ALA A 105 -20.29 -24.04 9.25
N LYS A 106 -19.86 -23.90 10.52
CA LYS A 106 -18.96 -22.79 10.92
C LYS A 106 -17.55 -22.93 10.34
N ILE A 107 -16.98 -24.15 10.33
CA ILE A 107 -15.67 -24.41 9.72
C ILE A 107 -15.79 -24.35 8.21
N ALA A 108 -16.84 -24.93 7.62
CA ALA A 108 -17.10 -24.89 6.19
C ALA A 108 -17.22 -23.45 5.66
N GLN A 109 -17.92 -22.57 6.38
CA GLN A 109 -18.04 -21.15 6.03
C GLN A 109 -16.68 -20.44 5.96
N ILE A 110 -15.79 -20.72 6.93
CA ILE A 110 -14.44 -20.12 6.93
C ILE A 110 -13.62 -20.68 5.76
N VAL A 111 -13.64 -21.99 5.52
CA VAL A 111 -12.92 -22.63 4.42
C VAL A 111 -13.44 -22.15 3.06
N ASP A 112 -14.76 -22.03 2.87
CA ASP A 112 -15.37 -21.45 1.66
C ASP A 112 -14.88 -20.02 1.41
N GLY A 113 -14.81 -19.20 2.48
CA GLY A 113 -14.26 -17.87 2.42
C GLY A 113 -12.80 -17.83 1.96
N LEU A 114 -11.97 -18.76 2.45
CA LEU A 114 -10.56 -18.88 2.08
C LEU A 114 -10.39 -19.33 0.62
N THR A 115 -11.19 -20.30 0.16
CA THR A 115 -11.17 -20.86 -1.20
C THR A 115 -11.65 -19.83 -2.24
N LYS A 116 -12.72 -19.07 -1.96
CA LYS A 116 -13.23 -18.03 -2.87
C LYS A 116 -12.22 -16.94 -3.19
N ILE A 117 -11.26 -16.73 -2.30
CA ILE A 117 -10.19 -15.75 -2.48
C ILE A 117 -9.12 -16.28 -3.45
N SER A 118 -8.85 -17.58 -3.43
CA SER A 118 -7.81 -18.22 -4.21
C SER A 118 -8.23 -18.53 -5.65
N GLY A 119 -9.53 -18.84 -5.87
CA GLY A 119 -10.10 -19.18 -7.17
C GLY A 119 -10.20 -17.99 -8.12
N GLY A 120 -9.13 -17.67 -8.82
CA GLY A 120 -9.13 -16.74 -9.94
C GLY A 120 -9.92 -17.30 -11.14
N ILE A 121 -11.23 -17.07 -11.22
CA ILE A 121 -12.10 -17.55 -12.29
C ILE A 121 -11.93 -16.77 -13.61
N PHE A 122 -11.08 -15.74 -13.68
CA PHE A 122 -10.95 -14.94 -14.91
C PHE A 122 -9.49 -14.79 -15.34
N GLY A 123 -9.29 -15.12 -16.64
CA GLY A 123 -7.99 -15.08 -17.27
C GLY A 123 -7.36 -13.68 -17.32
N ASP A 124 -6.10 -13.71 -17.65
CA ASP A 124 -5.09 -12.74 -18.13
C ASP A 124 -5.30 -11.22 -18.05
N HIS A 125 -6.30 -10.68 -17.34
CA HIS A 125 -6.55 -9.24 -17.23
C HIS A 125 -6.20 -8.68 -15.84
N ALA A 126 -5.72 -7.47 -15.81
CA ALA A 126 -5.37 -6.69 -14.62
C ALA A 126 -6.49 -6.55 -13.56
N SER A 127 -7.73 -6.78 -13.94
CA SER A 127 -8.88 -6.83 -13.05
C SER A 127 -8.84 -7.99 -12.05
N ALA A 128 -8.14 -9.09 -12.34
CA ALA A 128 -8.16 -10.30 -11.51
C ALA A 128 -7.58 -10.09 -10.10
N GLN A 129 -6.52 -9.31 -9.96
CA GLN A 129 -5.94 -9.02 -8.62
C GLN A 129 -6.82 -8.06 -7.81
N ALA A 130 -7.39 -7.06 -8.45
CA ALA A 130 -8.32 -6.15 -7.80
C ALA A 130 -9.62 -6.85 -7.42
N GLU A 131 -10.12 -7.77 -8.26
CA GLU A 131 -11.27 -8.60 -7.95
C GLU A 131 -11.00 -9.60 -6.82
N ASN A 132 -9.82 -10.23 -6.80
CA ASN A 132 -9.41 -11.10 -5.69
C ASN A 132 -9.31 -10.31 -4.39
N PHE A 133 -8.78 -9.10 -4.44
CA PHE A 133 -8.73 -8.24 -3.27
C PHE A 133 -10.12 -7.74 -2.85
N LYS A 134 -11.00 -7.43 -3.81
CA LYS A 134 -12.41 -7.12 -3.55
C LYS A 134 -13.13 -8.30 -2.88
N LYS A 135 -12.93 -9.52 -3.38
CA LYS A 135 -13.48 -10.75 -2.77
C LYS A 135 -12.93 -10.96 -1.35
N LEU A 136 -11.62 -10.78 -1.15
CA LEU A 136 -10.99 -10.84 0.17
C LEU A 136 -11.67 -9.92 1.18
N LEU A 137 -11.91 -8.67 0.80
CA LEU A 137 -12.54 -7.68 1.68
C LEU A 137 -14.02 -7.96 1.91
N LEU A 138 -14.76 -8.43 0.91
CA LEU A 138 -16.15 -8.84 1.05
C LEU A 138 -16.28 -10.02 2.03
N THR A 139 -15.45 -11.04 1.87
CA THR A 139 -15.46 -12.21 2.76
C THR A 139 -15.06 -11.86 4.19
N MET A 140 -14.13 -10.90 4.34
CA MET A 140 -13.74 -10.35 5.65
C MET A 140 -14.91 -9.69 6.38
N SER A 141 -15.83 -9.05 5.65
CA SER A 141 -17.01 -8.40 6.26
C SER A 141 -17.98 -9.41 6.89
N ASP A 142 -17.94 -10.67 6.45
CA ASP A 142 -18.79 -11.73 6.93
C ASP A 142 -18.17 -12.48 8.12
N ASP A 143 -16.86 -12.77 8.06
CA ASP A 143 -16.11 -13.38 9.17
C ASP A 143 -14.62 -12.97 9.13
N ILE A 144 -14.22 -12.18 10.11
CA ILE A 144 -12.83 -11.66 10.21
C ILE A 144 -11.77 -12.77 10.33
N ARG A 145 -12.15 -13.97 10.80
CA ARG A 145 -11.21 -15.10 10.93
C ARG A 145 -10.66 -15.55 9.58
N VAL A 146 -11.39 -15.33 8.50
CA VAL A 146 -10.94 -15.63 7.14
C VAL A 146 -9.67 -14.82 6.82
N ILE A 147 -9.69 -13.50 7.08
CA ILE A 147 -8.50 -12.66 6.82
C ILE A 147 -7.35 -12.96 7.77
N LEU A 148 -7.63 -13.30 9.04
CA LEU A 148 -6.60 -13.66 10.00
C LEU A 148 -5.86 -14.94 9.54
N ILE A 149 -6.58 -15.97 9.10
CA ILE A 149 -5.97 -17.19 8.57
C ILE A 149 -5.23 -16.91 7.26
N LYS A 150 -5.77 -16.05 6.37
CA LYS A 150 -5.10 -15.68 5.13
C LYS A 150 -3.80 -14.88 5.35
N ILE A 151 -3.73 -14.09 6.43
CA ILE A 151 -2.49 -13.44 6.86
C ILE A 151 -1.48 -14.48 7.37
N CYS A 152 -1.93 -15.52 8.11
CA CYS A 152 -1.07 -16.63 8.54
C CYS A 152 -0.50 -17.40 7.34
N ASP A 153 -1.35 -17.72 6.36
CA ASP A 153 -0.96 -18.36 5.11
C ASP A 153 0.10 -17.50 4.37
N ARG A 154 -0.18 -16.21 4.19
CA ARG A 154 0.76 -15.28 3.56
C ARG A 154 2.08 -15.20 4.30
N LEU A 155 2.07 -15.16 5.63
CA LEU A 155 3.28 -15.11 6.43
C LEU A 155 4.13 -16.37 6.26
N HIS A 156 3.51 -17.57 6.30
CA HIS A 156 4.23 -18.81 6.04
C HIS A 156 4.79 -18.87 4.61
N ASN A 157 4.01 -18.43 3.61
CA ASN A 157 4.47 -18.34 2.23
C ASN A 157 5.67 -17.38 2.08
N MET A 158 5.69 -16.26 2.80
CA MET A 158 6.84 -15.35 2.83
C MET A 158 8.08 -15.94 3.52
N ARG A 159 7.90 -16.69 4.60
CA ARG A 159 8.99 -17.40 5.30
C ARG A 159 9.66 -18.47 4.42
N THR A 160 8.91 -19.05 3.46
CA THR A 160 9.38 -20.10 2.55
C THR A 160 9.59 -19.64 1.11
N LEU A 161 9.61 -18.33 0.87
CA LEU A 161 9.59 -17.74 -0.46
C LEU A 161 10.87 -17.98 -1.27
N GLU A 162 11.99 -18.30 -0.63
CA GLU A 162 13.29 -18.58 -1.29
C GLU A 162 13.22 -19.74 -2.29
N SER A 163 12.31 -20.70 -2.09
CA SER A 163 12.11 -21.83 -3.01
C SER A 163 11.40 -21.46 -4.32
N GLN A 164 10.83 -20.28 -4.42
CA GLN A 164 10.10 -19.82 -5.60
C GLN A 164 11.02 -19.13 -6.62
N PRO A 165 10.68 -19.18 -7.92
CA PRO A 165 11.39 -18.42 -8.95
C PRO A 165 11.34 -16.91 -8.69
N ALA A 166 12.40 -16.17 -9.08
CA ALA A 166 12.56 -14.73 -8.79
C ALA A 166 11.34 -13.87 -9.19
N ASN A 167 10.74 -14.13 -10.37
CA ASN A 167 9.55 -13.41 -10.82
C ASN A 167 8.34 -13.59 -9.90
N LYS A 168 8.17 -14.80 -9.31
CA LYS A 168 7.14 -15.05 -8.30
C LYS A 168 7.50 -14.42 -6.96
N GLN A 169 8.79 -14.42 -6.58
CA GLN A 169 9.25 -13.77 -5.36
C GLN A 169 8.88 -12.29 -5.36
N TYR A 170 9.17 -11.55 -6.44
CA TYR A 170 8.83 -10.13 -6.58
C TYR A 170 7.33 -9.86 -6.51
N LYS A 171 6.54 -10.70 -7.21
CA LYS A 171 5.08 -10.56 -7.18
C LYS A 171 4.52 -10.75 -5.77
N ILE A 172 4.91 -11.84 -5.11
CA ILE A 172 4.40 -12.20 -3.77
C ILE A 172 4.88 -11.18 -2.73
N ALA A 173 6.14 -10.72 -2.80
CA ALA A 173 6.69 -9.69 -1.93
C ALA A 173 5.95 -8.35 -2.11
N GLY A 174 5.70 -7.93 -3.35
CA GLY A 174 4.95 -6.71 -3.66
C GLY A 174 3.51 -6.77 -3.15
N GLU A 175 2.77 -7.85 -3.42
CA GLU A 175 1.42 -8.04 -2.88
C GLU A 175 1.43 -8.01 -1.35
N THR A 176 2.43 -8.63 -0.73
CA THR A 176 2.56 -8.68 0.73
C THR A 176 2.79 -7.29 1.33
N LEU A 177 3.70 -6.53 0.76
CA LEU A 177 4.04 -5.18 1.24
C LEU A 177 2.89 -4.19 1.06
N TYR A 178 2.16 -4.29 -0.06
CA TYR A 178 1.14 -3.29 -0.42
C TYR A 178 -0.29 -3.67 -0.02
N ILE A 179 -0.56 -4.92 0.32
CA ILE A 179 -1.90 -5.40 0.69
C ILE A 179 -1.90 -5.99 2.11
N TYR A 180 -1.11 -7.04 2.35
CA TYR A 180 -1.20 -7.82 3.59
C TYR A 180 -0.56 -7.13 4.79
N ALA A 181 0.57 -6.45 4.63
CA ALA A 181 1.20 -5.72 5.73
C ALA A 181 0.33 -4.53 6.20
N PRO A 182 -0.30 -3.72 5.33
CA PRO A 182 -1.29 -2.73 5.75
C PRO A 182 -2.53 -3.31 6.41
N LEU A 183 -3.05 -4.44 5.93
CA LEU A 183 -4.16 -5.13 6.59
C LEU A 183 -3.77 -5.60 7.99
N ALA A 184 -2.60 -6.22 8.14
CA ALA A 184 -2.07 -6.62 9.44
C ALA A 184 -1.89 -5.41 10.38
N ASN A 185 -1.43 -4.27 9.84
CA ASN A 185 -1.34 -3.02 10.60
C ASN A 185 -2.71 -2.52 11.08
N ARG A 186 -3.73 -2.54 10.22
CA ARG A 186 -5.09 -2.10 10.56
C ARG A 186 -5.74 -3.02 11.60
N LEU A 187 -5.43 -4.31 11.54
CA LEU A 187 -5.87 -5.30 12.51
C LEU A 187 -5.03 -5.32 13.80
N GLY A 188 -4.04 -4.41 13.94
CA GLY A 188 -3.17 -4.30 15.11
C GLY A 188 -2.12 -5.40 15.26
N LEU A 189 -1.95 -6.28 14.26
CA LEU A 189 -1.01 -7.40 14.25
C LEU A 189 0.43 -6.91 14.00
N ASN A 190 0.96 -6.09 14.92
CA ASN A 190 2.22 -5.35 14.68
C ASN A 190 3.45 -6.25 14.51
N LYS A 191 3.51 -7.41 15.20
CA LYS A 191 4.60 -8.37 15.05
C LYS A 191 4.60 -8.96 13.64
N ILE A 192 3.45 -9.45 13.18
CA ILE A 192 3.27 -10.05 11.87
C ILE A 192 3.47 -9.01 10.75
N LYS A 193 2.90 -7.82 10.91
CA LYS A 193 3.11 -6.69 9.99
C LYS A 193 4.59 -6.39 9.82
N THR A 194 5.35 -6.29 10.90
CA THR A 194 6.78 -5.98 10.86
C THR A 194 7.58 -7.09 10.17
N GLU A 195 7.24 -8.35 10.40
CA GLU A 195 7.87 -9.48 9.74
C GLU A 195 7.55 -9.53 8.25
N LEU A 196 6.29 -9.32 7.86
CA LEU A 196 5.88 -9.24 6.46
C LEU A 196 6.61 -8.12 5.71
N GLU A 197 6.73 -6.93 6.32
CA GLU A 197 7.49 -5.81 5.74
C GLU A 197 8.97 -6.15 5.56
N ASN A 198 9.61 -6.74 6.56
CA ASN A 198 11.03 -7.10 6.48
C ASN A 198 11.31 -8.21 5.47
N LEU A 199 10.46 -9.23 5.41
CA LEU A 199 10.58 -10.30 4.41
C LEU A 199 10.35 -9.74 3.00
N SER A 200 9.36 -8.88 2.81
CA SER A 200 9.14 -8.23 1.51
C SER A 200 10.34 -7.38 1.10
N PHE A 201 10.89 -6.60 2.03
CA PHE A 201 12.08 -5.78 1.82
C PHE A 201 13.31 -6.62 1.45
N LYS A 202 13.51 -7.77 2.11
CA LYS A 202 14.60 -8.71 1.81
C LYS A 202 14.55 -9.19 0.36
N PHE A 203 13.35 -9.48 -0.18
CA PHE A 203 13.19 -9.97 -1.54
C PHE A 203 13.11 -8.86 -2.59
N GLU A 204 12.59 -7.68 -2.25
CA GLU A 204 12.52 -6.55 -3.19
C GLU A 204 13.83 -5.77 -3.30
N HIS A 205 14.57 -5.63 -2.19
CA HIS A 205 15.80 -4.82 -2.06
C HIS A 205 16.87 -5.58 -1.26
N PRO A 206 17.42 -6.68 -1.79
CA PRO A 206 18.31 -7.57 -1.05
C PRO A 206 19.63 -6.90 -0.63
N GLU A 207 20.19 -6.01 -1.45
CA GLU A 207 21.43 -5.32 -1.14
C GLU A 207 21.27 -4.30 -0.01
N GLU A 208 20.23 -3.48 -0.07
CA GLU A 208 19.91 -2.50 0.96
C GLU A 208 19.52 -3.19 2.28
N TYR A 209 18.77 -4.29 2.20
CA TYR A 209 18.44 -5.10 3.38
C TYR A 209 19.70 -5.64 4.04
N ALA A 210 20.62 -6.21 3.27
CA ALA A 210 21.89 -6.75 3.79
C ALA A 210 22.75 -5.63 4.40
N ASN A 211 22.86 -4.48 3.74
CA ASN A 211 23.63 -3.32 4.22
C ASN A 211 23.10 -2.81 5.57
N ILE A 212 21.79 -2.58 5.67
CA ILE A 212 21.16 -2.11 6.92
C ILE A 212 21.30 -3.15 8.03
N THR A 213 21.09 -4.44 7.72
CA THR A 213 21.23 -5.52 8.69
C THR A 213 22.66 -5.63 9.22
N ASN A 214 23.68 -5.52 8.33
CA ASN A 214 25.08 -5.54 8.72
C ASN A 214 25.43 -4.34 9.62
N LYS A 215 24.98 -3.13 9.30
CA LYS A 215 25.15 -1.94 10.14
C LYS A 215 24.48 -2.10 11.50
N LEU A 216 23.27 -2.66 11.55
CA LEU A 216 22.60 -2.98 12.81
C LEU A 216 23.38 -4.00 13.65
N ASN A 217 23.96 -5.04 13.05
CA ASN A 217 24.76 -6.03 13.76
C ASN A 217 26.06 -5.43 14.28
N PHE A 218 26.74 -4.62 13.46
CA PHE A 218 28.00 -3.95 13.85
C PHE A 218 27.81 -3.03 15.05
N THR A 219 26.70 -2.28 15.12
CA THR A 219 26.41 -1.35 16.22
C THR A 219 25.69 -1.98 17.40
N LYS A 220 25.55 -3.33 17.45
CA LYS A 220 24.76 -4.01 18.48
C LYS A 220 25.33 -3.81 19.88
N GLU A 221 26.62 -4.02 20.08
CA GLU A 221 27.27 -3.90 21.40
C GLU A 221 27.16 -2.47 21.96
N GLU A 222 27.33 -1.46 21.12
CA GLU A 222 27.14 -0.06 21.54
C GLU A 222 25.70 0.22 21.98
N ARG A 223 24.72 -0.32 21.25
CA ARG A 223 23.31 -0.17 21.61
C ARG A 223 22.95 -0.89 22.88
N ASP A 224 23.45 -2.10 23.07
CA ASP A 224 23.21 -2.88 24.28
C ASP A 224 23.81 -2.18 25.52
N LYS A 225 25.03 -1.62 25.39
CA LYS A 225 25.64 -0.80 26.43
C LYS A 225 24.82 0.46 26.74
N LEU A 226 24.41 1.19 25.68
CA LEU A 226 23.57 2.39 25.85
C LEU A 226 22.25 2.04 26.54
N PHE A 227 21.63 0.92 26.16
CA PHE A 227 20.39 0.45 26.78
C PHE A 227 20.55 0.17 28.27
N GLU A 228 21.59 -0.54 28.68
CA GLU A 228 21.84 -0.84 30.09
C GLU A 228 22.16 0.44 30.90
N GLU A 229 23.03 1.33 30.39
CA GLU A 229 23.36 2.60 31.04
C GLU A 229 22.14 3.50 31.18
N PHE A 230 21.25 3.52 30.16
CA PHE A 230 20.05 4.34 30.19
C PHE A 230 18.97 3.76 31.10
N THR A 231 18.79 2.43 31.14
CA THR A 231 17.71 1.80 31.88
C THR A 231 18.03 1.56 33.36
N ALA A 232 19.30 1.50 33.75
CA ALA A 232 19.70 1.25 35.14
C ALA A 232 19.11 2.27 36.16
N PRO A 233 19.16 3.60 35.94
CA PRO A 233 18.51 4.55 36.83
C PRO A 233 16.98 4.45 36.81
N ILE A 234 16.39 4.07 35.67
CA ILE A 234 14.94 3.88 35.54
C ILE A 234 14.51 2.68 36.40
N ARG A 235 15.24 1.56 36.32
CA ARG A 235 14.97 0.36 37.17
C ARG A 235 14.99 0.73 38.66
N GLN A 236 16.03 1.44 39.10
CA GLN A 236 16.12 1.89 40.52
C GLN A 236 14.91 2.73 40.94
N ALA A 237 14.45 3.65 40.10
CA ALA A 237 13.30 4.48 40.40
C ALA A 237 11.99 3.68 40.44
N LEU A 238 11.80 2.73 39.53
CA LEU A 238 10.61 1.89 39.49
C LEU A 238 10.58 0.87 40.64
N ASP A 239 11.73 0.31 41.00
CA ASP A 239 11.89 -0.57 42.17
C ASP A 239 11.56 0.19 43.46
N ALA A 240 12.08 1.40 43.62
CA ALA A 240 11.75 2.28 44.76
C ALA A 240 10.26 2.65 44.83
N ALA A 241 9.59 2.73 43.69
CA ALA A 241 8.14 3.00 43.61
C ALA A 241 7.29 1.74 43.80
N GLY A 242 7.91 0.54 43.94
CA GLY A 242 7.21 -0.72 44.11
C GLY A 242 6.36 -1.13 42.90
N VAL A 243 6.78 -0.75 41.71
CA VAL A 243 6.13 -1.12 40.43
C VAL A 243 6.64 -2.49 40.01
N LYS A 244 5.74 -3.36 39.58
CA LYS A 244 6.10 -4.63 38.94
C LYS A 244 6.20 -4.37 37.42
N TYR A 245 7.40 -4.51 36.86
CA TYR A 245 7.65 -4.13 35.46
C TYR A 245 8.61 -5.07 34.75
N LYS A 246 8.63 -4.96 33.42
CA LYS A 246 9.61 -5.52 32.49
C LYS A 246 10.09 -4.40 31.55
N ILE A 247 11.40 -4.26 31.37
CA ILE A 247 11.98 -3.30 30.42
C ILE A 247 12.59 -4.07 29.26
N ILE A 248 12.23 -3.68 28.02
CA ILE A 248 12.67 -4.35 26.81
C ILE A 248 13.26 -3.31 25.85
N ALA A 249 14.41 -3.63 25.24
CA ALA A 249 14.95 -2.88 24.12
C ALA A 249 14.14 -3.19 22.86
N ARG A 250 13.76 -2.16 22.11
CA ARG A 250 13.14 -2.29 20.79
C ARG A 250 14.04 -1.63 19.76
N VAL A 251 14.62 -2.44 18.89
CA VAL A 251 15.37 -1.96 17.74
C VAL A 251 14.41 -1.78 16.56
N LYS A 252 14.54 -0.68 15.85
CA LYS A 252 13.74 -0.41 14.66
C LYS A 252 14.03 -1.44 13.58
N SER A 253 12.99 -1.92 12.90
CA SER A 253 13.13 -2.94 11.86
C SER A 253 13.89 -2.42 10.63
N PRO A 254 14.63 -3.28 9.90
CA PRO A 254 15.35 -2.89 8.69
C PRO A 254 14.49 -2.15 7.66
N TYR A 255 13.27 -2.63 7.40
CA TYR A 255 12.33 -1.94 6.51
C TYR A 255 11.96 -0.54 7.02
N SER A 256 11.65 -0.41 8.32
CA SER A 256 11.29 0.91 8.89
C SER A 256 12.46 1.90 8.86
N ILE A 257 13.70 1.42 8.97
CA ILE A 257 14.91 2.23 8.81
C ILE A 257 15.04 2.69 7.36
N TRP A 258 14.99 1.75 6.42
CA TRP A 258 15.07 2.04 5.00
C TRP A 258 13.99 3.02 4.53
N ASN A 259 12.73 2.78 4.91
CA ASN A 259 11.61 3.66 4.58
C ASN A 259 11.83 5.09 5.14
N LYS A 260 12.39 5.21 6.36
CA LYS A 260 12.73 6.52 6.93
C LYS A 260 13.86 7.20 6.17
N MET A 261 14.88 6.44 5.76
CA MET A 261 15.98 6.96 4.92
C MET A 261 15.44 7.50 3.58
N GLN A 262 14.49 6.77 2.96
CA GLN A 262 13.90 7.18 1.68
C GLN A 262 12.97 8.39 1.82
N THR A 263 12.09 8.39 2.83
CA THR A 263 11.05 9.42 2.99
C THR A 263 11.56 10.73 3.59
N LYS A 264 12.64 10.67 4.38
CA LYS A 264 13.26 11.84 5.02
C LYS A 264 14.60 12.22 4.42
N HIS A 265 15.07 11.46 3.41
CA HIS A 265 16.35 11.67 2.73
C HIS A 265 17.55 11.76 3.68
N VAL A 266 17.55 10.93 4.74
CA VAL A 266 18.61 10.87 5.76
C VAL A 266 19.42 9.59 5.62
N THR A 267 20.69 9.64 6.06
CA THR A 267 21.55 8.46 6.14
C THR A 267 21.21 7.58 7.34
N PHE A 268 21.74 6.36 7.37
CA PHE A 268 21.54 5.45 8.52
C PHE A 268 22.04 6.08 9.84
N GLU A 269 23.15 6.79 9.79
CA GLU A 269 23.82 7.43 10.92
C GLU A 269 23.02 8.61 11.50
N GLU A 270 22.21 9.26 10.68
CA GLU A 270 21.33 10.38 11.07
C GLU A 270 20.02 9.93 11.71
N ILE A 271 19.75 8.62 11.73
CA ILE A 271 18.56 8.09 12.39
C ILE A 271 18.79 7.96 13.90
N TYR A 272 18.34 8.92 14.65
CA TYR A 272 18.53 9.00 16.12
C TYR A 272 17.60 8.05 16.91
N ASP A 273 16.49 7.55 16.33
CA ASP A 273 15.49 6.67 16.97
C ASP A 273 15.63 5.19 16.58
N LEU A 274 16.88 4.73 16.42
CA LEU A 274 17.17 3.32 16.15
C LEU A 274 16.83 2.43 17.35
N LEU A 275 17.02 2.95 18.56
CA LEU A 275 16.73 2.28 19.82
C LEU A 275 15.55 2.96 20.51
N ALA A 276 14.56 2.19 20.88
CA ALA A 276 13.50 2.58 21.78
C ALA A 276 13.49 1.65 23.02
N VAL A 277 13.03 2.19 24.13
CA VAL A 277 12.86 1.46 25.39
C VAL A 277 11.39 1.26 25.66
N ARG A 278 10.98 0.04 25.93
CA ARG A 278 9.61 -0.29 26.28
C ARG A 278 9.55 -0.68 27.75
N ILE A 279 8.72 0.01 28.53
CA ILE A 279 8.40 -0.29 29.93
C ILE A 279 7.02 -0.91 29.95
N ILE A 280 6.93 -2.19 30.28
CA ILE A 280 5.68 -2.93 30.44
C ILE A 280 5.50 -3.16 31.92
N PHE A 281 4.38 -2.72 32.50
CA PHE A 281 4.09 -2.88 33.91
C PHE A 281 2.79 -3.65 34.14
N THR A 282 2.71 -4.33 35.28
CA THR A 282 1.48 -5.00 35.72
C THR A 282 0.76 -4.05 36.70
N PRO A 283 -0.41 -3.51 36.34
CA PRO A 283 -1.14 -2.58 37.20
C PRO A 283 -1.63 -3.28 38.48
N LYS A 284 -1.65 -2.56 39.59
CA LYS A 284 -2.20 -3.05 40.86
C LYS A 284 -3.71 -3.19 40.80
N VAL A 285 -4.37 -2.18 40.18
CA VAL A 285 -5.81 -2.13 39.93
C VAL A 285 -6.01 -1.73 38.48
N ARG A 286 -6.88 -2.45 37.77
CA ARG A 286 -7.08 -2.24 36.32
C ARG A 286 -7.55 -0.84 35.97
N GLU A 287 -8.45 -0.30 36.74
CA GLU A 287 -9.03 1.04 36.57
C GLU A 287 -7.99 2.17 36.73
N GLU A 288 -6.86 1.88 37.37
CA GLU A 288 -5.77 2.83 37.57
C GLU A 288 -4.62 2.71 36.55
N GLU A 289 -4.71 1.82 35.56
CA GLU A 289 -3.58 1.56 34.66
C GLU A 289 -3.11 2.81 33.91
N ILE A 290 -4.02 3.71 33.49
CA ILE A 290 -3.68 4.98 32.85
C ILE A 290 -2.93 5.88 33.84
N ASN A 291 -3.43 5.99 35.07
CA ASN A 291 -2.79 6.78 36.11
C ASN A 291 -1.38 6.26 36.46
N GLU A 292 -1.21 4.93 36.44
CA GLU A 292 0.11 4.30 36.66
C GLU A 292 1.09 4.59 35.54
N CYS A 293 0.65 4.65 34.27
CA CYS A 293 1.48 5.09 33.16
C CYS A 293 2.04 6.51 33.41
N PHE A 294 1.20 7.45 33.82
CA PHE A 294 1.63 8.82 34.12
C PHE A 294 2.50 8.90 35.39
N LYS A 295 2.27 8.07 36.42
CA LYS A 295 3.17 7.96 37.59
C LYS A 295 4.56 7.51 37.19
N ILE A 296 4.66 6.49 36.28
CA ILE A 296 5.95 6.02 35.72
C ILE A 296 6.60 7.16 34.92
N TYR A 297 5.84 7.85 34.06
CA TYR A 297 6.36 8.99 33.29
C TYR A 297 6.95 10.06 34.19
N VAL A 298 6.27 10.45 35.25
CA VAL A 298 6.78 11.45 36.24
C VAL A 298 8.06 10.94 36.91
N ALA A 299 8.14 9.67 37.25
CA ALA A 299 9.34 9.09 37.87
C ALA A 299 10.56 9.16 36.95
N ILE A 300 10.39 8.81 35.66
CA ILE A 300 11.50 8.83 34.69
C ILE A 300 11.87 10.24 34.23
N SER A 301 10.92 11.18 34.19
CA SER A 301 11.15 12.57 33.82
C SER A 301 11.94 13.35 34.88
N ARG A 302 12.00 12.84 36.11
CA ARG A 302 12.91 13.35 37.17
C ARG A 302 14.37 12.95 36.93
N ILE A 303 14.60 11.85 36.20
CA ILE A 303 15.94 11.32 35.90
C ILE A 303 16.50 11.94 34.62
N TYR A 304 15.65 12.04 33.58
CA TYR A 304 16.03 12.46 32.25
C TYR A 304 15.12 13.60 31.75
N LYS A 305 15.71 14.56 31.03
CA LYS A 305 14.93 15.66 30.41
C LYS A 305 14.10 15.13 29.25
N SER A 306 12.81 15.39 29.25
CA SER A 306 11.90 15.05 28.17
C SER A 306 11.92 16.12 27.06
N HIS A 307 11.74 15.69 25.81
CA HIS A 307 11.53 16.60 24.68
C HIS A 307 10.08 17.10 24.72
N PRO A 308 9.81 18.42 24.84
CA PRO A 308 8.45 18.94 25.09
C PRO A 308 7.47 18.56 23.97
N ASP A 309 7.87 18.63 22.69
CA ASP A 309 6.98 18.40 21.54
C ASP A 309 6.85 16.93 21.14
N ARG A 310 7.44 16.01 21.93
CA ARG A 310 7.44 14.57 21.62
C ARG A 310 6.82 13.70 22.70
N LEU A 311 5.94 14.28 23.50
CA LEU A 311 5.03 13.52 24.35
C LEU A 311 3.80 13.16 23.51
N ARG A 312 3.48 11.86 23.38
CA ARG A 312 2.31 11.38 22.65
C ARG A 312 1.46 10.53 23.57
N ASP A 313 0.28 11.00 23.84
CA ASP A 313 -0.71 10.33 24.66
C ASP A 313 -1.65 9.50 23.78
N TRP A 314 -1.31 8.21 23.64
CA TRP A 314 -2.18 7.21 23.04
C TRP A 314 -2.96 6.42 24.10
N LEU A 315 -2.98 6.86 25.35
CA LEU A 315 -3.75 6.24 26.41
C LEU A 315 -5.20 6.76 26.40
N ASN A 316 -5.35 8.08 26.40
CA ASN A 316 -6.67 8.74 26.37
C ASN A 316 -7.25 8.79 24.94
N HIS A 317 -6.41 8.71 23.92
CA HIS A 317 -6.80 8.70 22.50
C HIS A 317 -6.12 7.53 21.79
N PRO A 318 -6.63 6.29 21.94
CA PRO A 318 -6.09 5.11 21.28
C PRO A 318 -6.05 5.29 19.76
N LYS A 319 -5.11 4.61 19.11
CA LYS A 319 -5.11 4.56 17.64
C LYS A 319 -6.27 3.70 17.15
N ALA A 320 -6.71 3.90 15.91
CA ALA A 320 -7.79 3.13 15.27
C ALA A 320 -7.58 1.60 15.25
N ASN A 321 -6.39 1.12 15.51
CA ASN A 321 -6.08 -0.31 15.66
C ASN A 321 -6.02 -0.76 17.13
N GLY A 322 -6.58 0.00 18.06
CA GLY A 322 -6.61 -0.31 19.49
C GLY A 322 -5.27 -0.11 20.22
N TYR A 323 -4.25 0.46 19.58
CA TYR A 323 -2.94 0.67 20.22
C TYR A 323 -3.00 1.73 21.29
N GLN A 324 -2.59 1.36 22.51
CA GLN A 324 -2.50 2.23 23.68
C GLN A 324 -1.07 2.24 24.24
N ALA A 325 -0.49 3.41 24.47
CA ALA A 325 0.78 3.60 25.16
C ALA A 325 1.04 5.08 25.40
N LEU A 326 1.85 5.43 26.41
CA LEU A 326 2.42 6.75 26.56
C LEU A 326 3.82 6.76 25.96
N HIS A 327 4.04 7.58 24.91
CA HIS A 327 5.35 7.75 24.31
C HIS A 327 6.00 9.03 24.80
N VAL A 328 7.23 8.92 25.25
CA VAL A 328 8.05 10.07 25.66
C VAL A 328 9.44 9.94 25.06
N THR A 329 10.02 11.03 24.60
CA THR A 329 11.41 11.07 24.13
C THR A 329 12.27 11.72 25.20
N LEU A 330 13.26 10.99 25.70
CA LEU A 330 14.14 11.41 26.79
C LEU A 330 15.59 11.57 26.30
N MET A 331 16.31 12.55 26.90
CA MET A 331 17.72 12.76 26.59
C MET A 331 18.59 11.87 27.48
N SER A 332 19.37 10.97 26.88
CA SER A 332 20.36 10.16 27.60
C SER A 332 21.53 11.03 28.09
N LYS A 333 22.33 10.50 29.03
CA LYS A 333 23.57 11.16 29.53
C LYS A 333 24.60 11.35 28.44
N GLN A 334 24.52 10.60 27.34
CA GLN A 334 25.42 10.66 26.18
C GLN A 334 24.91 11.65 25.12
N GLY A 335 23.86 12.45 25.39
CA GLY A 335 23.30 13.41 24.44
C GLY A 335 22.47 12.80 23.31
N ARG A 336 22.05 11.52 23.44
CA ARG A 336 21.18 10.85 22.45
C ARG A 336 19.73 10.87 22.90
N TRP A 337 18.81 11.18 21.99
CA TRP A 337 17.38 11.04 22.22
C TRP A 337 16.95 9.58 22.15
N ILE A 338 16.23 9.11 23.17
CA ILE A 338 15.72 7.75 23.25
C ILE A 338 14.20 7.83 23.47
N GLU A 339 13.44 7.14 22.63
CA GLU A 339 12.00 6.98 22.78
C GLU A 339 11.70 5.93 23.86
N VAL A 340 10.88 6.30 24.84
CA VAL A 340 10.38 5.40 25.87
C VAL A 340 8.89 5.22 25.68
N GLN A 341 8.44 3.97 25.60
CA GLN A 341 7.05 3.56 25.46
C GLN A 341 6.60 2.92 26.77
N ILE A 342 5.62 3.54 27.44
CA ILE A 342 5.09 3.06 28.73
C ILE A 342 3.69 2.52 28.49
N ARG A 343 3.45 1.27 28.90
CA ARG A 343 2.18 0.58 28.75
C ARG A 343 2.01 -0.56 29.74
N SER A 344 0.77 -0.91 30.06
CA SER A 344 0.48 -2.10 30.88
C SER A 344 0.71 -3.39 30.08
N ASP A 345 0.70 -4.54 30.77
CA ASP A 345 0.77 -5.87 30.16
C ASP A 345 -0.42 -6.13 29.21
N ARG A 346 -1.64 -5.67 29.54
CA ARG A 346 -2.82 -5.71 28.67
C ARG A 346 -2.60 -4.87 27.40
N MET A 347 -2.16 -3.62 27.56
CA MET A 347 -1.86 -2.74 26.44
C MET A 347 -0.76 -3.30 25.54
N ASP A 348 0.22 -4.00 26.12
CA ASP A 348 1.28 -4.69 25.38
C ASP A 348 0.72 -5.86 24.54
N GLU A 349 -0.17 -6.66 25.12
CA GLU A 349 -0.83 -7.77 24.43
C GLU A 349 -1.67 -7.25 23.24
N ILE A 350 -2.49 -6.22 23.45
CA ILE A 350 -3.26 -5.58 22.38
C ILE A 350 -2.34 -5.00 21.30
N ALA A 351 -1.24 -4.35 21.69
CA ALA A 351 -0.30 -3.76 20.75
C ALA A 351 0.44 -4.78 19.88
N GLU A 352 0.66 -6.01 20.36
CA GLU A 352 1.37 -7.07 19.63
C GLU A 352 0.43 -8.00 18.84
N GLN A 353 -0.75 -8.31 19.38
CA GLN A 353 -1.72 -9.26 18.82
C GLN A 353 -2.97 -8.59 18.21
N GLY A 354 -3.13 -7.27 18.41
CA GLY A 354 -4.24 -6.49 17.85
C GLY A 354 -5.60 -7.00 18.27
N PHE A 355 -6.56 -6.90 17.35
CA PHE A 355 -7.92 -7.39 17.57
C PHE A 355 -8.00 -8.91 17.85
N ALA A 356 -6.97 -9.69 17.49
CA ALA A 356 -6.92 -11.11 17.85
C ALA A 356 -6.85 -11.32 19.37
N ALA A 357 -6.26 -10.40 20.13
CA ALA A 357 -6.25 -10.44 21.59
C ALA A 357 -7.67 -10.37 22.18
N HIS A 358 -8.57 -9.58 21.57
CA HIS A 358 -9.96 -9.46 22.02
C HIS A 358 -10.78 -10.74 21.85
N TRP A 359 -10.50 -11.54 20.83
CA TRP A 359 -11.15 -12.84 20.62
C TRP A 359 -10.77 -13.87 21.70
N LYS A 360 -9.58 -13.75 22.29
CA LYS A 360 -9.16 -14.58 23.42
C LYS A 360 -10.07 -14.43 24.63
N TYR A 361 -10.62 -13.22 24.85
CA TYR A 361 -11.49 -12.95 25.99
C TYR A 361 -12.93 -13.41 25.76
N LYS A 362 -13.46 -13.38 24.49
CA LYS A 362 -14.83 -13.77 24.17
C LYS A 362 -15.11 -15.26 24.23
N GLU A 363 -14.17 -16.13 23.84
CA GLU A 363 -14.38 -17.58 23.89
C GLU A 363 -14.22 -18.16 25.30
N GLY A 364 -13.79 -17.39 26.28
CA GLY A 364 -13.44 -17.86 27.62
C GLY A 364 -14.35 -17.51 28.78
N ASN A 365 -15.13 -16.42 28.73
CA ASN A 365 -16.06 -16.01 29.81
C ASN A 365 -17.19 -15.13 29.28
N ASP A 366 -18.40 -15.34 29.85
CA ASP A 366 -19.54 -14.42 29.84
C ASP A 366 -19.25 -13.16 30.70
N SER A 367 -18.24 -12.37 30.37
CA SER A 367 -17.95 -11.14 31.12
C SER A 367 -18.45 -9.92 30.36
N GLN A 368 -19.39 -9.24 30.99
CA GLN A 368 -19.85 -7.89 30.75
C GLN A 368 -18.70 -6.90 31.04
N ASP A 369 -17.81 -6.65 30.10
CA ASP A 369 -16.80 -5.59 30.21
C ASP A 369 -17.04 -4.50 29.17
N GLY A 370 -17.34 -3.29 29.61
CA GLY A 370 -17.71 -2.14 28.77
C GLY A 370 -16.62 -1.66 27.80
N ASP A 371 -15.34 -1.90 28.12
CA ASP A 371 -14.20 -1.49 27.28
C ASP A 371 -14.06 -2.31 25.98
N ILE A 372 -14.65 -3.53 25.94
CA ILE A 372 -14.64 -4.40 24.76
C ILE A 372 -15.59 -3.85 23.68
N GLN A 373 -16.56 -3.03 24.04
CA GLN A 373 -17.57 -2.50 23.10
C GLN A 373 -17.02 -1.39 22.20
N GLU A 374 -16.10 -0.55 22.66
CA GLU A 374 -15.59 0.58 21.87
C GLU A 374 -14.67 0.13 20.73
N ASP A 375 -13.76 -0.77 21.00
CA ASP A 375 -12.84 -1.31 19.98
C ASP A 375 -13.57 -2.14 18.91
N GLU A 376 -14.64 -2.88 19.30
CA GLU A 376 -15.51 -3.59 18.34
C GLU A 376 -16.31 -2.61 17.48
N VAL A 377 -16.78 -1.50 18.06
CA VAL A 377 -17.49 -0.45 17.32
C VAL A 377 -16.59 0.15 16.23
N GLU A 378 -15.33 0.42 16.53
CA GLU A 378 -14.37 0.93 15.54
C GLU A 378 -14.07 -0.06 14.42
N LEU A 379 -13.84 -1.33 14.76
CA LEU A 379 -13.63 -2.38 13.76
C LEU A 379 -14.86 -2.55 12.86
N ASN A 380 -16.06 -2.61 13.46
CA ASN A 380 -17.32 -2.74 12.74
C ASN A 380 -17.61 -1.50 11.88
N ASN A 381 -17.28 -0.30 12.34
CA ASN A 381 -17.37 0.93 11.57
C ASN A 381 -16.43 0.91 10.36
N TRP A 382 -15.20 0.44 10.56
CA TRP A 382 -14.25 0.28 9.47
C TRP A 382 -14.71 -0.78 8.45
N LEU A 383 -15.16 -1.96 8.89
CA LEU A 383 -15.72 -2.99 8.02
C LEU A 383 -16.93 -2.47 7.23
N ARG A 384 -17.80 -1.68 7.87
CA ARG A 384 -18.92 -1.01 7.19
C ARG A 384 -18.44 -0.02 6.13
N THR A 385 -17.41 0.78 6.42
CA THR A 385 -16.83 1.71 5.44
C THR A 385 -16.23 0.97 4.25
N ILE A 386 -15.53 -0.15 4.48
CA ILE A 386 -15.03 -1.02 3.42
C ILE A 386 -16.19 -1.57 2.60
N LYS A 387 -17.26 -2.04 3.24
CA LYS A 387 -18.46 -2.54 2.54
C LYS A 387 -19.12 -1.46 1.70
N GLU A 388 -19.26 -0.22 2.21
CA GLU A 388 -19.77 0.91 1.43
C GLU A 388 -18.91 1.22 0.19
N ILE A 389 -17.58 1.08 0.29
CA ILE A 389 -16.66 1.25 -0.85
C ILE A 389 -16.82 0.08 -1.85
N LEU A 390 -17.06 -1.14 -1.36
CA LEU A 390 -17.22 -2.34 -2.18
C LEU A 390 -18.54 -2.39 -2.94
N ASP A 391 -19.61 -1.88 -2.34
CA ASP A 391 -20.96 -1.83 -2.91
C ASP A 391 -21.10 -0.74 -4.00
N ASP A 392 -20.14 0.20 -4.05
CA ASP A 392 -20.10 1.22 -5.09
C ASP A 392 -19.47 0.63 -6.37
N PRO A 393 -20.18 0.54 -7.51
CA PRO A 393 -19.65 0.00 -8.76
C PRO A 393 -18.56 0.92 -9.30
N GLN A 394 -17.30 0.60 -9.05
CA GLN A 394 -16.14 1.35 -9.52
C GLN A 394 -15.82 0.96 -10.97
N PRO A 395 -15.59 1.91 -11.88
CA PRO A 395 -15.30 1.60 -13.27
C PRO A 395 -13.88 1.06 -13.50
N ASP A 396 -12.93 1.35 -12.59
CA ASP A 396 -11.53 0.92 -12.71
C ASP A 396 -11.05 0.20 -11.43
N ALA A 397 -10.42 -0.97 -11.65
CA ALA A 397 -9.78 -1.76 -10.62
C ALA A 397 -8.64 -1.01 -9.89
N MET A 398 -7.98 -0.07 -10.57
CA MET A 398 -6.90 0.75 -10.01
C MET A 398 -7.42 1.80 -9.03
N ASP A 399 -8.49 2.50 -9.39
CA ASP A 399 -9.14 3.50 -8.51
C ASP A 399 -9.66 2.86 -7.23
N PHE A 400 -10.17 1.63 -7.33
CA PHE A 400 -10.62 0.84 -6.19
C PHE A 400 -9.45 0.49 -5.23
N LEU A 401 -8.34 -0.01 -5.77
CA LEU A 401 -7.15 -0.32 -4.97
C LEU A 401 -6.58 0.93 -4.30
N ASP A 402 -6.54 2.06 -4.98
CA ASP A 402 -6.04 3.32 -4.43
C ASP A 402 -6.98 3.88 -3.35
N ALA A 403 -8.29 3.76 -3.52
CA ALA A 403 -9.28 4.16 -2.51
C ALA A 403 -9.12 3.35 -1.21
N ILE A 404 -8.92 2.04 -1.32
CA ILE A 404 -8.70 1.18 -0.16
C ILE A 404 -7.34 1.42 0.48
N LYS A 405 -6.28 1.59 -0.30
CA LYS A 405 -4.95 1.94 0.23
C LYS A 405 -4.99 3.22 1.06
N LEU A 406 -5.64 4.27 0.57
CA LEU A 406 -5.82 5.50 1.34
C LEU A 406 -6.49 5.25 2.70
N ASN A 407 -7.41 4.29 2.76
CA ASN A 407 -8.09 3.91 4.00
C ASN A 407 -7.22 3.07 4.95
N LEU A 408 -6.32 2.24 4.40
CA LEU A 408 -5.45 1.36 5.19
C LEU A 408 -4.20 2.06 5.75
N PHE A 409 -3.65 3.05 5.02
CA PHE A 409 -2.37 3.69 5.36
C PHE A 409 -2.49 5.01 6.12
N ALA A 410 -3.68 5.58 6.25
CA ALA A 410 -3.83 6.91 6.83
C ALA A 410 -3.47 6.92 8.32
N SER A 411 -2.49 7.74 8.69
CA SER A 411 -2.41 8.28 10.05
C SER A 411 -3.64 9.15 10.32
N GLU A 412 -4.14 9.19 11.55
CA GLU A 412 -5.39 9.87 11.87
C GLU A 412 -5.14 11.24 12.48
N ILE A 413 -6.05 12.17 12.19
CA ILE A 413 -6.18 13.47 12.84
C ILE A 413 -7.54 13.58 13.54
N PHE A 414 -7.60 14.32 14.63
CA PHE A 414 -8.81 14.56 15.40
C PHE A 414 -9.28 16.01 15.18
N VAL A 415 -10.44 16.16 14.55
CA VAL A 415 -11.00 17.45 14.15
C VAL A 415 -12.32 17.67 14.88
N PHE A 416 -12.57 18.90 15.33
CA PHE A 416 -13.74 19.24 16.11
C PHE A 416 -14.84 19.88 15.26
N THR A 417 -16.08 19.49 15.49
CA THR A 417 -17.23 20.25 14.99
C THR A 417 -17.44 21.52 15.85
N PRO A 418 -18.21 22.52 15.40
CA PRO A 418 -18.53 23.69 16.20
C PRO A 418 -19.25 23.36 17.52
N LYS A 419 -19.87 22.19 17.63
CA LYS A 419 -20.53 21.67 18.84
C LYS A 419 -19.58 20.95 19.78
N GLY A 420 -18.28 20.83 19.43
CA GLY A 420 -17.28 20.14 20.24
C GLY A 420 -17.21 18.62 20.01
N GLU A 421 -17.98 18.06 19.05
CA GLU A 421 -17.85 16.64 18.70
C GLU A 421 -16.52 16.38 18.01
N ILE A 422 -15.82 15.32 18.41
CA ILE A 422 -14.57 14.88 17.78
C ILE A 422 -14.90 13.99 16.56
N LYS A 423 -14.26 14.26 15.45
CA LYS A 423 -14.29 13.42 14.24
C LYS A 423 -12.89 12.95 13.90
N THR A 424 -12.69 11.67 13.87
CA THR A 424 -11.43 11.05 13.44
C THR A 424 -11.38 11.00 11.92
N MET A 425 -10.28 11.47 11.34
CA MET A 425 -10.08 11.56 9.90
C MET A 425 -8.66 11.14 9.49
N PRO A 426 -8.46 10.65 8.26
CA PRO A 426 -7.11 10.42 7.74
C PRO A 426 -6.26 11.70 7.74
N ALA A 427 -4.98 11.59 8.09
CA ALA A 427 -4.04 12.72 7.98
C ALA A 427 -3.94 13.18 6.51
N GLY A 428 -3.92 14.51 6.31
CA GLY A 428 -3.97 15.11 4.99
C GLY A 428 -5.39 15.32 4.45
N SER A 429 -6.43 14.95 5.22
CA SER A 429 -7.82 15.26 4.88
C SER A 429 -8.05 16.75 4.76
N THR A 430 -8.89 17.12 3.81
CA THR A 430 -9.24 18.51 3.52
C THR A 430 -10.56 18.93 4.19
N ALA A 431 -10.87 20.20 4.15
CA ALA A 431 -12.15 20.73 4.60
C ALA A 431 -13.34 20.09 3.86
N LEU A 432 -13.17 19.74 2.58
CA LEU A 432 -14.18 19.01 1.82
C LEU A 432 -14.35 17.57 2.28
N ASP A 433 -13.24 16.87 2.61
CA ASP A 433 -13.30 15.53 3.20
C ASP A 433 -14.12 15.54 4.50
N PHE A 434 -13.92 16.56 5.33
CA PHE A 434 -14.68 16.75 6.58
C PHE A 434 -16.18 16.96 6.33
N ALA A 435 -16.55 17.74 5.30
CA ALA A 435 -17.93 17.95 4.94
C ALA A 435 -18.62 16.62 4.54
N PHE A 436 -17.96 15.78 3.74
CA PHE A 436 -18.46 14.45 3.38
C PHE A 436 -18.44 13.46 4.55
N GLN A 437 -17.55 13.66 5.52
CA GLN A 437 -17.52 12.84 6.73
C GLN A 437 -18.75 13.10 7.63
N ILE A 438 -19.21 14.36 7.72
CA ILE A 438 -20.41 14.72 8.47
C ILE A 438 -21.65 14.19 7.74
N HIS A 439 -21.88 14.61 6.52
CA HIS A 439 -23.06 14.20 5.73
C HIS A 439 -22.86 14.42 4.23
N THR A 440 -23.30 13.47 3.39
CA THR A 440 -23.15 13.56 1.94
C THR A 440 -23.77 14.83 1.35
N PHE A 441 -24.92 15.28 1.87
CA PHE A 441 -25.56 16.53 1.46
C PHE A 441 -24.68 17.76 1.72
N LEU A 442 -24.05 17.84 2.92
CA LEU A 442 -23.14 18.93 3.24
C LEU A 442 -21.91 18.92 2.32
N GLY A 443 -21.36 17.73 2.05
CA GLY A 443 -20.23 17.58 1.15
C GLY A 443 -20.56 18.02 -0.28
N SER A 444 -21.70 17.57 -0.82
CA SER A 444 -22.10 17.89 -2.20
C SER A 444 -22.48 19.36 -2.42
N HIS A 445 -22.87 20.09 -1.38
CA HIS A 445 -23.27 21.49 -1.42
C HIS A 445 -22.27 22.43 -0.75
N CYS A 446 -21.05 21.96 -0.47
CA CYS A 446 -20.02 22.71 0.23
C CYS A 446 -19.44 23.82 -0.66
N ILE A 447 -19.41 25.06 -0.14
CA ILE A 447 -18.82 26.22 -0.83
C ILE A 447 -17.52 26.68 -0.18
N GLY A 448 -17.24 26.29 1.08
CA GLY A 448 -16.07 26.64 1.85
C GLY A 448 -16.17 26.17 3.27
N ALA A 449 -15.16 26.42 4.06
CA ALA A 449 -15.17 26.12 5.49
C ALA A 449 -14.53 27.25 6.31
N LYS A 450 -14.85 27.30 7.61
CA LYS A 450 -14.08 28.08 8.57
C LYS A 450 -13.31 27.11 9.46
N VAL A 451 -11.99 27.24 9.48
CA VAL A 451 -11.10 26.50 10.35
C VAL A 451 -10.59 27.47 11.42
N ASN A 452 -10.83 27.13 12.68
CA ASN A 452 -10.48 28.00 13.82
C ASN A 452 -10.98 29.46 13.60
N HIS A 453 -12.24 29.59 13.16
CA HIS A 453 -12.93 30.84 12.81
C HIS A 453 -12.41 31.60 11.58
N LYS A 454 -11.41 31.07 10.85
CA LYS A 454 -10.88 31.67 9.60
C LYS A 454 -11.47 30.98 8.40
N LEU A 455 -11.92 31.75 7.40
CA LEU A 455 -12.42 31.24 6.14
C LEU A 455 -11.27 30.58 5.35
N VAL A 456 -11.47 29.35 4.90
CA VAL A 456 -10.50 28.57 4.13
C VAL A 456 -11.16 27.94 2.91
N PRO A 457 -10.38 27.64 1.84
CA PRO A 457 -10.88 26.93 0.67
C PRO A 457 -11.18 25.46 0.98
N LEU A 458 -11.93 24.79 0.09
CA LEU A 458 -12.27 23.37 0.24
C LEU A 458 -11.06 22.44 0.27
N SER A 459 -9.97 22.84 -0.40
CA SER A 459 -8.70 22.10 -0.47
C SER A 459 -7.79 22.27 0.75
N HIS A 460 -8.18 23.09 1.73
CA HIS A 460 -7.38 23.32 2.94
C HIS A 460 -7.20 22.04 3.73
N LYS A 461 -5.94 21.67 4.01
CA LYS A 461 -5.58 20.47 4.77
C LYS A 461 -5.75 20.71 6.25
N LEU A 462 -6.52 19.84 6.91
CA LEU A 462 -6.83 19.91 8.33
C LEU A 462 -5.71 19.32 9.19
N GLN A 463 -5.59 19.82 10.41
CA GLN A 463 -4.65 19.33 11.43
C GLN A 463 -5.42 18.88 12.69
N SER A 464 -4.77 18.05 13.52
CA SER A 464 -5.37 17.68 14.82
C SER A 464 -5.55 18.91 15.69
N GLY A 465 -6.73 19.04 16.26
CA GLY A 465 -7.11 20.19 17.10
C GLY A 465 -7.92 21.25 16.36
N ASP A 466 -8.03 21.18 15.03
CA ASP A 466 -8.80 22.15 14.27
C ASP A 466 -10.30 22.05 14.54
N GLN A 467 -10.95 23.20 14.78
CA GLN A 467 -12.40 23.31 14.80
C GLN A 467 -12.90 23.75 13.43
N VAL A 468 -13.79 22.93 12.81
CA VAL A 468 -14.22 23.13 11.42
C VAL A 468 -15.72 23.35 11.31
N GLU A 469 -16.12 24.50 10.76
CA GLU A 469 -17.48 24.85 10.39
C GLU A 469 -17.65 24.82 8.87
N ILE A 470 -18.58 24.00 8.35
CA ILE A 470 -18.83 23.88 6.91
C ILE A 470 -19.85 24.91 6.44
N LEU A 471 -19.52 25.60 5.35
CA LEU A 471 -20.40 26.53 4.67
C LEU A 471 -20.98 25.85 3.42
N SER A 472 -22.31 25.83 3.30
CA SER A 472 -23.02 25.18 2.20
C SER A 472 -23.99 26.09 1.49
N SER A 473 -24.23 25.83 0.20
CA SER A 473 -25.23 26.53 -0.62
C SER A 473 -26.00 25.52 -1.48
N LYS A 474 -27.31 25.65 -1.55
CA LYS A 474 -28.15 24.79 -2.41
C LYS A 474 -27.85 24.93 -3.90
N ALA A 475 -27.24 26.05 -4.31
CA ALA A 475 -26.87 26.28 -5.71
C ALA A 475 -25.53 25.61 -6.10
N GLN A 476 -24.78 25.08 -5.14
CA GLN A 476 -23.52 24.41 -5.39
C GLN A 476 -23.76 22.98 -5.86
N HIS A 477 -22.99 22.56 -6.88
CA HIS A 477 -22.95 21.21 -7.42
C HIS A 477 -21.54 20.63 -7.30
N VAL A 478 -21.45 19.32 -7.26
CA VAL A 478 -20.17 18.60 -7.21
C VAL A 478 -19.39 18.85 -8.51
N GLN A 479 -18.11 19.17 -8.38
CA GLN A 479 -17.24 19.40 -9.54
C GLN A 479 -16.25 18.24 -9.69
N PRO A 480 -15.95 17.78 -10.93
CA PRO A 480 -14.98 16.73 -11.19
C PRO A 480 -13.58 17.01 -10.58
N SER A 481 -13.18 18.29 -10.56
CA SER A 481 -11.91 18.75 -9.99
C SER A 481 -11.76 18.49 -8.49
N TRP A 482 -12.86 18.30 -7.76
CA TRP A 482 -12.84 18.04 -6.33
C TRP A 482 -12.14 16.73 -5.95
N ILE A 483 -12.13 15.74 -6.85
CA ILE A 483 -11.43 14.46 -6.67
C ILE A 483 -9.93 14.67 -6.47
N ASN A 484 -9.35 15.69 -7.12
CA ASN A 484 -7.90 15.91 -7.14
C ASN A 484 -7.32 16.34 -5.79
N PHE A 485 -8.10 16.99 -4.92
CA PHE A 485 -7.62 17.45 -3.61
C PHE A 485 -8.26 16.74 -2.41
N CYS A 486 -9.27 15.88 -2.62
CA CYS A 486 -9.77 15.00 -1.58
C CYS A 486 -8.75 13.91 -1.25
N SER A 487 -8.55 13.67 0.05
CA SER A 487 -7.64 12.63 0.55
C SER A 487 -8.37 11.38 1.03
N SER A 488 -9.62 11.53 1.51
CA SER A 488 -10.37 10.39 2.04
C SER A 488 -11.04 9.57 0.94
N ALA A 489 -10.94 8.24 1.05
CA ALA A 489 -11.61 7.32 0.15
C ALA A 489 -13.12 7.52 0.14
N LYS A 490 -13.73 7.82 1.30
CA LYS A 490 -15.17 8.08 1.45
C LYS A 490 -15.63 9.29 0.63
N ALA A 491 -14.89 10.42 0.69
CA ALA A 491 -15.24 11.60 -0.09
C ALA A 491 -15.10 11.35 -1.59
N LYS A 492 -13.99 10.72 -2.01
CA LYS A 492 -13.77 10.37 -3.42
C LYS A 492 -14.86 9.48 -3.98
N ALA A 493 -15.22 8.40 -3.26
CA ALA A 493 -16.28 7.49 -3.67
C ALA A 493 -17.65 8.20 -3.78
N LYS A 494 -18.00 9.06 -2.81
CA LYS A 494 -19.26 9.82 -2.85
C LYS A 494 -19.29 10.84 -3.99
N ILE A 495 -18.19 11.56 -4.24
CA ILE A 495 -18.06 12.49 -5.36
C ILE A 495 -18.26 11.74 -6.68
N GLN A 496 -17.57 10.63 -6.90
CA GLN A 496 -17.68 9.82 -8.11
C GLN A 496 -19.09 9.25 -8.29
N ALA A 497 -19.75 8.79 -7.21
CA ALA A 497 -21.11 8.29 -7.28
C ALA A 497 -22.11 9.38 -7.69
N ILE A 498 -21.96 10.61 -7.16
CA ILE A 498 -22.81 11.75 -7.52
C ILE A 498 -22.61 12.11 -9.00
N LEU A 499 -21.35 12.27 -9.44
CA LEU A 499 -21.03 12.61 -10.83
C LEU A 499 -21.54 11.55 -11.81
N ARG A 500 -21.41 10.26 -11.49
CA ARG A 500 -21.98 9.16 -12.30
C ARG A 500 -23.50 9.23 -12.39
N ARG A 501 -24.17 9.58 -11.29
CA ARG A 501 -25.63 9.72 -11.31
C ARG A 501 -26.05 10.89 -12.17
N GLU A 502 -25.38 12.04 -12.05
CA GLU A 502 -25.64 13.22 -12.87
C GLU A 502 -25.37 12.92 -14.37
N ASN A 503 -24.25 12.28 -14.69
CA ASN A 503 -23.93 11.88 -16.05
C ASN A 503 -24.99 10.92 -16.64
N ARG A 504 -25.48 9.94 -15.88
CA ARG A 504 -26.56 9.05 -16.33
C ARG A 504 -27.87 9.79 -16.61
N GLU A 505 -28.18 10.81 -15.83
CA GLU A 505 -29.37 11.63 -16.07
C GLU A 505 -29.20 12.48 -17.35
N ILE A 506 -27.99 13.00 -17.59
CA ILE A 506 -27.65 13.74 -18.80
C ILE A 506 -27.64 12.79 -20.02
N GLN A 507 -27.05 11.61 -19.92
CA GLN A 507 -27.07 10.58 -20.96
C GLN A 507 -28.49 10.19 -21.37
N LYS A 508 -29.39 9.95 -20.42
CA LYS A 508 -30.81 9.67 -20.71
C LYS A 508 -31.49 10.80 -21.46
N LYS A 509 -31.22 12.06 -21.07
CA LYS A 509 -31.73 13.23 -21.81
C LYS A 509 -31.15 13.30 -23.22
N GLY A 510 -29.85 13.02 -23.38
CA GLY A 510 -29.18 12.98 -24.67
C GLY A 510 -29.74 11.88 -25.59
N GLU A 511 -29.96 10.67 -25.04
CA GLU A 511 -30.59 9.56 -25.75
C GLU A 511 -32.00 9.92 -26.21
N GLN A 512 -32.77 10.59 -25.36
CA GLN A 512 -34.12 11.05 -25.73
C GLN A 512 -34.08 12.12 -26.82
N ILE A 513 -33.19 13.12 -26.71
CA ILE A 513 -32.99 14.15 -27.72
C ILE A 513 -32.60 13.51 -29.06
N LEU A 514 -31.65 12.58 -29.07
CA LEU A 514 -31.20 11.86 -30.26
C LEU A 514 -32.33 11.03 -30.87
N THR A 515 -33.09 10.32 -30.03
CA THR A 515 -34.23 9.49 -30.47
C THR A 515 -35.29 10.32 -31.13
N ASP A 516 -35.66 11.48 -30.56
CA ASP A 516 -36.65 12.40 -31.11
C ASP A 516 -36.16 13.06 -32.40
N TRP A 517 -34.85 13.39 -32.46
CA TRP A 517 -34.23 13.97 -33.65
C TRP A 517 -34.14 12.93 -34.80
N LEU A 518 -33.75 11.66 -34.52
CA LEU A 518 -33.75 10.59 -35.52
C LEU A 518 -35.15 10.35 -36.08
N LYS A 519 -36.17 10.22 -35.21
CA LYS A 519 -37.57 10.06 -35.64
C LYS A 519 -38.07 11.20 -36.53
N LYS A 520 -37.68 12.43 -36.21
CA LYS A 520 -38.05 13.62 -37.01
C LYS A 520 -37.46 13.61 -38.42
N ASN A 521 -36.34 12.89 -38.60
CA ASN A 521 -35.61 12.78 -39.85
C ASN A 521 -35.78 11.40 -40.54
N ASP A 522 -36.79 10.60 -40.13
CA ASP A 522 -37.13 9.29 -40.67
C ASP A 522 -36.04 8.22 -40.48
N PHE A 523 -35.25 8.33 -39.37
CA PHE A 523 -34.30 7.32 -38.96
C PHE A 523 -34.74 6.61 -37.66
N GLU A 524 -34.32 5.36 -37.50
CA GLU A 524 -34.50 4.60 -36.27
C GLU A 524 -33.21 4.58 -35.42
N LEU A 525 -33.40 4.46 -34.09
CA LEU A 525 -32.27 4.31 -33.15
C LEU A 525 -31.73 2.89 -33.25
N THR A 526 -30.82 2.65 -34.18
CA THR A 526 -30.15 1.38 -34.40
C THR A 526 -28.66 1.47 -34.01
N THR A 527 -28.05 0.34 -33.65
CA THR A 527 -26.60 0.26 -33.37
C THR A 527 -25.76 0.79 -34.53
N SER A 528 -26.15 0.47 -35.78
CA SER A 528 -25.44 0.94 -36.98
C SER A 528 -25.48 2.46 -37.12
N ASN A 529 -26.62 3.09 -36.83
CA ASN A 529 -26.75 4.54 -36.88
C ASN A 529 -25.98 5.25 -35.75
N LEU A 530 -25.94 4.60 -34.55
CA LEU A 530 -25.13 5.09 -33.43
C LEU A 530 -23.63 4.98 -33.73
N ASP A 531 -23.18 3.85 -34.30
CA ASP A 531 -21.77 3.67 -34.69
C ASP A 531 -21.33 4.71 -35.74
N LYS A 532 -22.17 5.03 -36.74
CA LYS A 532 -21.89 6.08 -37.73
C LYS A 532 -21.75 7.45 -37.08
N LEU A 533 -22.62 7.79 -36.15
CA LEU A 533 -22.55 9.07 -35.43
C LEU A 533 -21.36 9.12 -34.49
N CYS A 534 -21.04 8.03 -33.80
CA CYS A 534 -19.84 7.92 -32.96
C CYS A 534 -18.57 8.11 -33.81
N GLU A 535 -18.47 7.45 -34.98
CA GLU A 535 -17.35 7.63 -35.91
C GLU A 535 -17.23 9.06 -36.40
N TYR A 536 -18.37 9.71 -36.71
CA TYR A 536 -18.37 11.07 -37.21
C TYR A 536 -17.92 12.10 -36.16
N HIS A 537 -18.32 11.91 -34.90
CA HIS A 537 -18.00 12.81 -33.79
C HIS A 537 -16.75 12.34 -32.99
N ASP A 538 -15.98 11.33 -33.47
CA ASP A 538 -14.79 10.79 -32.83
C ASP A 538 -15.03 10.29 -31.38
N MET A 539 -16.20 9.66 -31.16
CA MET A 539 -16.61 9.09 -29.89
C MET A 539 -16.35 7.58 -29.87
N GLN A 540 -15.82 7.06 -28.73
CA GLN A 540 -15.49 5.64 -28.62
C GLN A 540 -16.67 4.77 -28.15
N LYS A 541 -17.64 5.38 -27.47
CA LYS A 541 -18.80 4.69 -26.91
C LYS A 541 -20.09 5.46 -27.19
N HIS A 542 -21.19 4.74 -27.33
CA HIS A 542 -22.54 5.34 -27.49
C HIS A 542 -22.91 6.21 -26.29
N ASP A 543 -22.51 5.79 -25.08
CA ASP A 543 -22.75 6.54 -23.84
C ASP A 543 -22.09 7.92 -23.84
N ASP A 544 -20.89 8.05 -24.45
CA ASP A 544 -20.17 9.31 -24.57
C ASP A 544 -20.90 10.25 -25.57
N LEU A 545 -21.44 9.68 -26.65
CA LEU A 545 -22.27 10.43 -27.62
C LEU A 545 -23.55 10.96 -26.96
N PHE A 546 -24.25 10.11 -26.18
CA PHE A 546 -25.46 10.53 -25.47
C PHE A 546 -25.15 11.63 -24.44
N LEU A 547 -24.02 11.50 -23.73
CA LEU A 547 -23.57 12.53 -22.79
C LEU A 547 -23.31 13.87 -23.50
N ALA A 548 -22.56 13.85 -24.59
CA ALA A 548 -22.21 15.04 -25.36
C ALA A 548 -23.45 15.75 -25.96
N ILE A 549 -24.44 14.98 -26.42
CA ILE A 549 -25.73 15.52 -26.89
C ILE A 549 -26.53 16.09 -25.72
N GLY A 550 -26.56 15.40 -24.59
CA GLY A 550 -27.26 15.85 -23.37
C GLY A 550 -26.69 17.13 -22.78
N GLU A 551 -25.38 17.30 -22.82
CA GLU A 551 -24.65 18.53 -22.45
C GLU A 551 -24.71 19.63 -23.48
N ARG A 552 -25.25 19.35 -24.67
CA ARG A 552 -25.29 20.22 -25.83
C ARG A 552 -23.91 20.64 -26.37
N THR A 553 -22.89 19.84 -26.11
CA THR A 553 -21.56 19.99 -26.71
C THR A 553 -21.58 19.55 -28.18
N ILE A 554 -22.43 18.57 -28.49
CA ILE A 554 -22.77 18.19 -29.88
C ILE A 554 -24.19 18.68 -30.17
N LEU A 555 -24.32 19.45 -31.25
CA LEU A 555 -25.60 19.89 -31.80
C LEU A 555 -25.86 19.12 -33.10
N LEU A 556 -26.91 18.33 -33.15
CA LEU A 556 -27.30 17.53 -34.31
C LEU A 556 -27.81 18.42 -35.45
N GLY A 557 -27.32 18.22 -36.66
CA GLY A 557 -27.60 19.05 -37.80
C GLY A 557 -27.68 18.29 -39.15
N GLU A 558 -27.68 19.01 -40.28
CA GLU A 558 -27.77 18.42 -41.62
C GLU A 558 -26.61 17.49 -41.98
N LYS A 559 -25.41 17.76 -41.47
CA LYS A 559 -24.23 16.92 -41.71
C LYS A 559 -24.34 15.54 -41.07
N ASP A 560 -25.04 15.43 -39.94
CA ASP A 560 -25.32 14.16 -39.27
C ASP A 560 -26.29 13.30 -40.11
N ILE A 561 -27.26 13.96 -40.79
CA ILE A 561 -28.17 13.30 -41.73
C ILE A 561 -27.42 12.76 -42.93
N ASP A 562 -26.49 13.56 -43.52
CA ASP A 562 -25.65 13.14 -44.63
C ASP A 562 -24.85 11.89 -44.27
N LYS A 563 -24.28 11.85 -43.07
CA LYS A 563 -23.52 10.72 -42.58
C LYS A 563 -24.37 9.48 -42.37
N LEU A 564 -25.58 9.61 -41.87
CA LEU A 564 -26.52 8.52 -41.70
C LEU A 564 -26.98 7.92 -43.04
N ASN A 565 -27.10 8.77 -44.09
CA ASN A 565 -27.48 8.36 -45.44
C ASN A 565 -26.35 7.65 -46.23
N GLU A 566 -25.09 7.69 -45.77
CA GLU A 566 -24.00 6.95 -46.38
C GLU A 566 -24.29 5.45 -46.35
N LYS A 567 -24.45 4.81 -47.54
CA LYS A 567 -24.68 3.38 -47.69
C LYS A 567 -23.44 2.63 -47.19
N ASP A 568 -23.68 1.59 -46.35
CA ASP A 568 -22.65 0.71 -45.84
C ASP A 568 -21.78 0.13 -46.95
N LYS A 569 -20.63 0.69 -47.21
CA LYS A 569 -19.59 0.06 -48.02
C LYS A 569 -19.04 -1.09 -47.17
N LYS A 570 -19.37 -2.35 -47.54
CA LYS A 570 -18.75 -3.54 -47.01
C LYS A 570 -17.23 -3.34 -47.01
N SER A 571 -16.62 -3.21 -45.83
CA SER A 571 -15.18 -3.09 -45.65
C SER A 571 -14.53 -4.44 -45.94
N THR A 572 -13.96 -4.59 -47.12
CA THR A 572 -12.83 -5.46 -47.28
C THR A 572 -11.63 -4.80 -46.65
N SER A 573 -11.14 -5.40 -45.57
CA SER A 573 -9.96 -4.97 -44.84
C SER A 573 -8.77 -4.79 -45.76
N THR A 574 -8.30 -3.57 -45.95
CA THR A 574 -6.87 -3.24 -46.11
C THR A 574 -6.70 -1.70 -46.15
N SER A 575 -5.81 -1.20 -45.30
CA SER A 575 -5.12 0.09 -45.44
C SER A 575 -5.90 1.39 -45.09
N SER A 576 -6.28 1.55 -43.83
CA SER A 576 -6.70 2.85 -43.29
C SER A 576 -5.54 3.83 -42.98
N TRP A 577 -4.30 3.39 -43.08
CA TRP A 577 -3.08 4.18 -42.75
C TRP A 577 -2.69 5.20 -43.83
N ARG A 578 -3.04 4.98 -45.10
CA ARG A 578 -2.63 5.89 -46.17
C ARG A 578 -3.48 7.20 -46.30
N LYS A 579 -4.68 7.22 -45.71
CA LYS A 579 -5.55 8.42 -45.73
C LYS A 579 -5.20 9.45 -44.64
N TYR A 580 -4.61 9.03 -43.54
CA TYR A 580 -4.24 9.94 -42.44
C TYR A 580 -3.02 10.80 -42.75
N VAL A 581 -2.11 10.34 -43.58
CA VAL A 581 -0.90 11.08 -43.99
C VAL A 581 -1.18 12.16 -45.02
N SER A 582 -2.24 12.02 -45.84
CA SER A 582 -2.63 12.97 -46.88
C SER A 582 -3.34 14.22 -46.35
N PHE A 583 -4.00 14.12 -45.18
CA PHE A 583 -4.78 15.24 -44.62
C PHE A 583 -3.92 16.25 -43.85
N LEU A 584 -2.69 15.88 -43.44
CA LEU A 584 -1.80 16.75 -42.64
C LEU A 584 -0.86 17.64 -43.47
N GLY A 585 -1.03 17.70 -44.84
CA GLY A 585 -0.40 18.75 -45.67
C GLY A 585 1.13 18.83 -45.58
N LEU A 586 1.83 17.77 -45.23
CA LEU A 586 3.29 17.73 -45.05
C LEU A 586 4.01 17.10 -46.25
N ASP A 587 3.66 17.52 -47.47
CA ASP A 587 4.45 17.19 -48.65
C ASP A 587 5.50 18.30 -48.87
N LYS A 588 6.57 18.27 -48.08
CA LYS A 588 7.80 19.01 -48.38
C LYS A 588 8.95 18.04 -48.45
N LYS A 589 9.39 17.81 -49.67
CA LYS A 589 10.68 17.15 -49.98
C LYS A 589 11.76 17.66 -49.05
N LYS A 590 12.25 16.78 -48.16
CA LYS A 590 13.54 16.91 -47.50
C LYS A 590 14.38 15.65 -47.74
N LYS A 591 15.65 15.92 -48.00
CA LYS A 591 16.75 14.97 -48.27
C LYS A 591 16.75 13.80 -47.30
N LYS A 592 17.11 12.64 -47.85
CA LYS A 592 17.50 11.45 -47.10
C LYS A 592 18.58 11.79 -46.07
N GLU A 593 18.19 11.77 -44.80
CA GLU A 593 19.04 11.38 -43.70
C GLU A 593 18.55 10.02 -43.26
N GLU A 594 19.45 9.07 -43.18
CA GLU A 594 19.19 7.72 -42.72
C GLU A 594 18.79 7.74 -41.25
N ASP A 595 17.50 7.73 -40.98
CA ASP A 595 16.96 7.61 -39.63
C ASP A 595 16.79 6.10 -39.33
N ASN A 596 17.76 5.55 -38.58
CA ASN A 596 17.71 4.21 -38.01
C ASN A 596 16.64 4.19 -36.91
N THR A 597 15.36 4.18 -37.27
CA THR A 597 14.27 3.89 -36.31
C THR A 597 14.33 2.41 -35.95
N VAL A 598 14.93 2.13 -34.80
CA VAL A 598 14.93 0.80 -34.17
C VAL A 598 13.49 0.48 -33.76
N GLU A 599 12.90 -0.57 -34.35
CA GLU A 599 11.55 -1.01 -33.94
C GLU A 599 11.56 -1.45 -32.45
N PRO A 600 10.57 -1.02 -31.65
CA PRO A 600 10.49 -1.40 -30.24
C PRO A 600 10.34 -2.91 -30.08
N VAL A 601 10.90 -3.48 -28.99
CA VAL A 601 10.75 -4.91 -28.67
C VAL A 601 9.29 -5.18 -28.34
N THR A 602 8.61 -5.86 -29.26
CA THR A 602 7.31 -6.48 -29.01
C THR A 602 7.52 -7.89 -28.48
N VAL A 603 6.93 -8.15 -27.32
CA VAL A 603 6.96 -9.48 -26.67
C VAL A 603 6.16 -10.46 -27.54
N LYS A 604 6.84 -11.37 -28.25
CA LYS A 604 6.19 -12.44 -29.04
C LYS A 604 5.70 -13.56 -28.12
N GLU A 605 4.68 -14.29 -28.55
CA GLU A 605 4.26 -15.54 -27.88
C GLU A 605 5.46 -16.47 -27.69
N GLY A 606 5.73 -16.90 -26.44
CA GLY A 606 6.90 -17.70 -26.07
C GLY A 606 8.04 -16.95 -25.38
N PHE A 607 7.92 -15.64 -25.11
CA PHE A 607 8.92 -14.88 -24.38
C PHE A 607 9.13 -15.45 -22.96
N ASN A 608 10.39 -15.78 -22.64
CA ASN A 608 10.71 -16.41 -21.36
C ASN A 608 10.79 -15.37 -20.23
N LYS A 609 9.66 -15.11 -19.58
CA LYS A 609 9.53 -14.19 -18.46
C LYS A 609 10.38 -14.56 -17.22
N LYS A 610 11.02 -15.72 -17.20
CA LYS A 610 11.87 -16.17 -16.08
C LYS A 610 13.30 -15.66 -16.18
N LYS A 611 13.73 -15.18 -17.35
CA LYS A 611 15.05 -14.57 -17.52
C LYS A 611 14.97 -13.07 -17.34
N PRO A 612 15.95 -12.44 -16.65
CA PRO A 612 16.01 -11.00 -16.55
C PRO A 612 16.14 -10.36 -17.93
N CYS A 613 15.47 -9.22 -18.10
CA CYS A 613 15.61 -8.36 -19.27
C CYS A 613 16.94 -7.61 -19.16
N ILE A 614 17.86 -7.88 -20.07
CA ILE A 614 19.18 -7.23 -20.09
C ILE A 614 19.12 -6.03 -21.01
N ILE A 615 19.42 -4.85 -20.47
CA ILE A 615 19.44 -3.58 -21.20
C ILE A 615 20.89 -3.26 -21.52
N ASN A 616 21.23 -3.36 -22.79
CA ASN A 616 22.55 -3.01 -23.33
C ASN A 616 22.42 -1.92 -24.41
N GLU A 617 23.55 -1.41 -24.87
CA GLU A 617 23.62 -0.32 -25.85
C GLU A 617 22.92 -0.66 -27.17
N GLU A 618 22.98 -1.90 -27.62
CA GLU A 618 22.39 -2.35 -28.89
C GLU A 618 20.86 -2.38 -28.85
N HIS A 619 20.31 -2.55 -27.65
CA HIS A 619 18.88 -2.74 -27.46
C HIS A 619 18.19 -1.59 -26.72
N ILE A 620 18.93 -0.57 -26.28
CA ILE A 620 18.39 0.53 -25.45
C ILE A 620 17.22 1.25 -26.14
N GLY A 621 17.31 1.50 -27.44
CA GLY A 621 16.24 2.15 -28.22
C GLY A 621 14.96 1.31 -28.38
N LYS A 622 14.98 0.04 -27.95
CA LYS A 622 13.86 -0.89 -27.99
C LYS A 622 12.97 -0.83 -26.74
N TYR A 623 13.43 -0.17 -25.67
CA TYR A 623 12.75 -0.06 -24.40
C TYR A 623 12.21 1.36 -24.21
N PHE A 624 11.08 1.48 -23.52
CA PHE A 624 10.50 2.76 -23.17
C PHE A 624 10.90 3.13 -21.74
N PHE A 625 11.76 4.11 -21.60
CA PHE A 625 12.11 4.68 -20.30
C PHE A 625 11.04 5.69 -19.90
N ARG A 626 10.47 5.53 -18.70
CA ARG A 626 9.31 6.33 -18.28
C ARG A 626 9.72 7.59 -17.51
N ASP A 627 9.09 8.71 -17.88
CA ASP A 627 9.33 10.04 -17.31
C ASP A 627 8.94 10.14 -15.82
N CYS A 628 8.11 9.20 -15.32
CA CYS A 628 7.71 9.19 -13.91
C CYS A 628 8.86 8.90 -12.92
N CYS A 629 10.01 8.41 -13.41
CA CYS A 629 11.14 8.06 -12.56
C CYS A 629 12.51 8.18 -13.23
N HIS A 630 12.62 8.48 -14.51
CA HIS A 630 13.86 8.67 -15.26
C HIS A 630 14.98 7.68 -14.87
N PRO A 631 14.82 6.36 -15.17
CA PRO A 631 15.81 5.36 -14.80
C PRO A 631 17.10 5.53 -15.60
N ILE A 632 18.23 5.47 -14.93
CA ILE A 632 19.57 5.57 -15.54
C ILE A 632 20.42 4.35 -15.17
N PRO A 633 21.51 4.03 -15.90
CA PRO A 633 22.41 2.94 -15.55
C PRO A 633 22.86 3.00 -14.09
N GLY A 634 22.87 1.83 -13.43
CA GLY A 634 23.14 1.71 -12.00
C GLY A 634 21.95 1.90 -11.07
N ASP A 635 20.78 2.33 -11.58
CA ASP A 635 19.53 2.27 -10.81
C ASP A 635 19.00 0.82 -10.77
N ASP A 636 18.36 0.46 -9.66
CA ASP A 636 17.62 -0.80 -9.57
C ASP A 636 16.31 -0.67 -10.34
N ILE A 637 16.16 -1.48 -11.39
CA ILE A 637 15.10 -1.32 -12.38
C ILE A 637 14.22 -2.57 -12.50
N LEU A 638 13.05 -2.38 -13.06
CA LEU A 638 12.15 -3.44 -13.49
C LEU A 638 11.55 -3.10 -14.86
N GLY A 639 11.18 -4.14 -15.61
CA GLY A 639 10.42 -4.03 -16.85
C GLY A 639 8.94 -4.28 -16.61
N TYR A 640 8.09 -3.55 -17.32
CA TYR A 640 6.66 -3.78 -17.38
C TYR A 640 6.21 -3.98 -18.83
N ILE A 641 5.42 -5.01 -19.09
CA ILE A 641 4.86 -5.27 -20.43
C ILE A 641 3.52 -4.54 -20.53
N ASP A 642 3.46 -3.53 -21.40
CA ASP A 642 2.24 -2.74 -21.66
C ASP A 642 1.16 -3.54 -22.43
N ASN A 643 0.01 -2.93 -22.69
CA ASN A 643 -1.09 -3.55 -23.45
C ASN A 643 -0.77 -3.78 -24.94
N LYS A 644 0.26 -3.12 -25.46
CA LYS A 644 0.77 -3.26 -26.83
C LYS A 644 1.93 -4.24 -26.90
N ASN A 645 2.24 -4.95 -25.81
CA ASN A 645 3.40 -5.84 -25.65
C ASN A 645 4.77 -5.14 -25.78
N HIS A 646 4.86 -3.84 -25.47
CA HIS A 646 6.14 -3.15 -25.33
C HIS A 646 6.66 -3.27 -23.90
N ILE A 647 7.98 -3.16 -23.73
CA ILE A 647 8.61 -3.21 -22.40
C ILE A 647 8.92 -1.79 -21.95
N GLU A 648 8.28 -1.37 -20.86
CA GLU A 648 8.52 -0.12 -20.17
C GLU A 648 9.47 -0.33 -19.00
N ILE A 649 10.47 0.52 -18.88
CA ILE A 649 11.47 0.45 -17.81
C ILE A 649 11.19 1.51 -16.75
N HIS A 650 11.12 1.05 -15.51
CA HIS A 650 10.93 1.89 -14.33
C HIS A 650 12.01 1.61 -13.29
N LYS A 651 12.29 2.58 -12.42
CA LYS A 651 12.99 2.30 -11.16
C LYS A 651 12.10 1.41 -10.29
N ARG A 652 12.72 0.47 -9.57
CA ARG A 652 11.99 -0.47 -8.71
C ARG A 652 11.22 0.21 -7.56
N ASN A 653 11.73 1.34 -7.08
CA ASN A 653 11.10 2.17 -6.05
C ASN A 653 10.11 3.23 -6.58
N CYS A 654 9.89 3.28 -7.88
CA CYS A 654 8.95 4.22 -8.48
C CYS A 654 7.50 3.96 -7.98
N PRO A 655 6.74 5.00 -7.58
CA PRO A 655 5.34 4.85 -7.17
C PRO A 655 4.46 4.21 -8.25
N VAL A 656 4.70 4.54 -9.54
CA VAL A 656 4.00 3.93 -10.68
C VAL A 656 4.37 2.45 -10.80
N ALA A 657 5.66 2.11 -10.72
CA ALA A 657 6.12 0.72 -10.73
C ALA A 657 5.52 -0.10 -9.59
N SER A 658 5.40 0.49 -8.40
CA SER A 658 4.76 -0.14 -7.25
C SER A 658 3.29 -0.45 -7.49
N ARG A 659 2.55 0.46 -8.15
CA ARG A 659 1.17 0.21 -8.58
C ARG A 659 1.10 -0.90 -9.63
N LEU A 660 1.97 -0.84 -10.65
CA LEU A 660 2.02 -1.84 -11.71
C LEU A 660 2.34 -3.24 -11.17
N LYS A 661 3.25 -3.37 -10.21
CA LYS A 661 3.53 -4.63 -9.50
C LYS A 661 2.27 -5.20 -8.84
N THR A 662 1.49 -4.35 -8.18
CA THR A 662 0.31 -4.75 -7.43
C THR A 662 -0.84 -5.15 -8.36
N SER A 663 -1.01 -4.45 -9.49
CA SER A 663 -2.16 -4.63 -10.38
C SER A 663 -1.87 -5.60 -11.54
N TYR A 664 -0.62 -5.66 -12.00
CA TYR A 664 -0.21 -6.40 -13.19
C TYR A 664 1.05 -7.25 -12.96
N GLY A 665 1.18 -7.86 -11.79
CA GLY A 665 2.38 -8.60 -11.40
C GLY A 665 2.83 -9.70 -12.38
N ASN A 666 1.92 -10.28 -13.17
CA ASN A 666 2.23 -11.25 -14.25
C ASN A 666 2.88 -10.61 -15.49
N ARG A 667 2.86 -9.27 -15.60
CA ARG A 667 3.49 -8.48 -16.68
C ARG A 667 4.79 -7.79 -16.22
N ILE A 668 5.21 -8.00 -14.98
CA ILE A 668 6.48 -7.50 -14.47
C ILE A 668 7.61 -8.44 -14.85
N LEU A 669 8.71 -7.85 -15.27
CA LEU A 669 9.97 -8.54 -15.62
C LEU A 669 11.06 -8.04 -14.69
N ASP A 670 11.96 -8.93 -14.30
CA ASP A 670 13.24 -8.51 -13.74
C ASP A 670 14.07 -7.85 -14.84
N ALA A 671 14.68 -6.71 -14.59
CA ALA A 671 15.49 -5.98 -15.56
C ALA A 671 16.84 -5.59 -14.94
N LYS A 672 17.88 -5.66 -15.76
CA LYS A 672 19.26 -5.34 -15.35
C LYS A 672 19.97 -4.54 -16.42
N TRP A 673 20.80 -3.60 -15.99
CA TRP A 673 21.71 -2.88 -16.86
C TRP A 673 22.93 -3.74 -17.17
N ASP A 674 23.34 -3.74 -18.44
CA ASP A 674 24.57 -4.35 -18.94
C ASP A 674 25.18 -3.40 -19.98
N MET A 675 25.67 -2.25 -19.47
CA MET A 675 26.16 -1.14 -20.26
C MET A 675 27.69 -1.08 -20.19
N HIS A 676 28.34 -1.11 -21.35
CA HIS A 676 29.80 -1.04 -21.49
C HIS A 676 30.27 0.25 -22.17
N ARG A 677 29.36 1.00 -22.79
CA ARG A 677 29.65 2.30 -23.41
C ARG A 677 29.01 3.42 -22.61
N LEU A 678 29.69 4.55 -22.56
CA LEU A 678 29.19 5.76 -21.94
C LEU A 678 28.10 6.38 -22.83
N MET A 679 26.88 6.34 -22.39
CA MET A 679 25.73 7.03 -22.98
C MET A 679 25.22 8.08 -22.01
N PHE A 680 24.53 9.10 -22.52
CA PHE A 680 23.98 10.17 -21.69
C PHE A 680 22.52 9.92 -21.37
N PHE A 681 22.16 10.15 -20.10
CA PHE A 681 20.81 10.05 -19.56
C PHE A 681 20.49 11.32 -18.81
N ASP A 682 19.20 11.70 -18.82
CA ASP A 682 18.75 12.89 -18.09
C ASP A 682 18.50 12.54 -16.62
N ALA A 683 19.02 13.38 -15.74
CA ALA A 683 18.82 13.30 -14.29
C ALA A 683 18.57 14.68 -13.71
N THR A 684 17.71 14.76 -12.69
CA THR A 684 17.38 16.03 -12.02
C THR A 684 17.84 15.97 -10.57
N VAL A 685 18.55 17.04 -10.15
CA VAL A 685 19.02 17.22 -8.77
C VAL A 685 18.39 18.48 -8.19
N GLU A 686 17.73 18.36 -7.05
CA GLU A 686 17.28 19.49 -6.24
C GLU A 686 18.35 19.91 -5.24
N ILE A 687 18.49 21.21 -5.05
CA ILE A 687 19.39 21.82 -4.07
C ILE A 687 18.62 22.84 -3.23
N LYS A 688 18.82 22.81 -1.91
CA LYS A 688 18.26 23.78 -0.97
C LYS A 688 19.34 24.34 -0.07
N GLY A 689 19.23 25.61 0.27
CA GLY A 689 20.21 26.22 1.14
C GLY A 689 19.92 27.67 1.48
N ILE A 690 20.92 28.33 2.06
CA ILE A 690 20.86 29.75 2.41
C ILE A 690 21.22 30.57 1.19
N ASP A 691 20.38 31.50 0.77
CA ASP A 691 20.63 32.37 -0.36
C ASP A 691 21.79 33.32 -0.07
N ARG A 692 22.71 33.41 -1.01
CA ARG A 692 23.82 34.35 -0.98
C ARG A 692 24.25 34.76 -2.38
N LYS A 693 24.85 35.91 -2.47
CA LYS A 693 25.41 36.42 -3.74
C LYS A 693 26.47 35.43 -4.30
N GLY A 694 26.29 35.02 -5.54
CA GLY A 694 27.20 34.13 -6.26
C GLY A 694 26.87 32.64 -6.14
N MET A 695 25.82 32.24 -5.40
CA MET A 695 25.45 30.84 -5.20
C MET A 695 25.30 30.05 -6.51
N ILE A 696 24.56 30.58 -7.48
CA ILE A 696 24.34 29.94 -8.79
C ILE A 696 25.65 29.76 -9.55
N PHE A 697 26.53 30.76 -9.44
CA PHE A 697 27.86 30.69 -10.07
C PHE A 697 28.70 29.55 -9.46
N ASP A 698 28.75 29.45 -8.14
CA ASP A 698 29.51 28.40 -7.46
C ASP A 698 28.94 26.99 -7.78
N VAL A 699 27.62 26.84 -7.82
CA VAL A 699 26.93 25.60 -8.23
C VAL A 699 27.30 25.25 -9.69
N ALA A 700 27.15 26.21 -10.61
CA ALA A 700 27.48 26.00 -12.03
C ALA A 700 28.97 25.64 -12.20
N LYS A 701 29.86 26.32 -11.49
CA LYS A 701 31.30 26.06 -11.53
C LYS A 701 31.67 24.64 -11.10
N VAL A 702 31.07 24.16 -10.01
CA VAL A 702 31.27 22.77 -9.55
C VAL A 702 30.81 21.76 -10.60
N ILE A 703 29.70 21.99 -11.25
CA ILE A 703 29.15 21.05 -12.21
C ILE A 703 29.88 21.09 -13.54
N THR A 704 30.16 22.29 -14.06
CA THR A 704 30.75 22.46 -15.40
C THR A 704 32.26 22.39 -15.39
N ASP A 705 32.93 23.08 -14.45
CA ASP A 705 34.41 23.22 -14.46
C ASP A 705 35.08 22.06 -13.71
N GLU A 706 34.53 21.62 -12.57
CA GLU A 706 35.15 20.57 -11.77
C GLU A 706 34.77 19.16 -12.22
N LEU A 707 33.50 18.98 -12.66
CA LEU A 707 32.97 17.65 -13.01
C LEU A 707 32.81 17.42 -14.51
N ASP A 708 33.01 18.46 -15.34
CA ASP A 708 32.84 18.41 -16.81
C ASP A 708 31.48 17.87 -17.26
N ILE A 709 30.41 18.26 -16.51
CA ILE A 709 29.04 17.79 -16.76
C ILE A 709 28.26 18.96 -17.34
N ASN A 710 27.48 18.67 -18.43
CA ASN A 710 26.67 19.68 -19.07
C ASN A 710 25.33 19.85 -18.34
N ILE A 711 25.01 21.11 -18.03
CA ILE A 711 23.74 21.51 -17.45
C ILE A 711 22.73 21.74 -18.57
N HIS A 712 21.59 21.06 -18.52
CA HIS A 712 20.52 21.21 -19.51
C HIS A 712 19.56 22.35 -19.12
N ARG A 713 19.16 22.38 -17.83
CA ARG A 713 18.29 23.43 -17.30
C ARG A 713 18.60 23.68 -15.83
N VAL A 714 18.50 24.96 -15.43
CA VAL A 714 18.55 25.37 -14.01
C VAL A 714 17.32 26.22 -13.72
N THR A 715 16.59 25.88 -12.68
CA THR A 715 15.51 26.68 -12.14
C THR A 715 15.81 26.98 -10.69
N VAL A 716 15.89 28.25 -10.32
CA VAL A 716 16.19 28.66 -8.94
C VAL A 716 15.16 29.69 -8.50
N THR A 717 14.61 29.51 -7.32
CA THR A 717 13.79 30.46 -6.62
C THR A 717 14.44 30.80 -5.28
N ALA A 718 14.49 32.09 -4.95
CA ALA A 718 14.98 32.57 -3.67
C ALA A 718 13.88 33.37 -2.99
N ASP A 719 13.54 32.99 -1.75
CA ASP A 719 12.55 33.65 -0.93
C ASP A 719 13.02 33.69 0.53
N GLU A 720 12.87 34.85 1.16
CA GLU A 720 13.21 35.10 2.57
C GLU A 720 14.62 34.59 3.02
N GLY A 721 15.59 34.62 2.12
CA GLY A 721 16.97 34.19 2.42
C GLY A 721 17.22 32.68 2.29
N ILE A 722 16.23 31.93 1.78
CA ILE A 722 16.38 30.51 1.43
C ILE A 722 16.27 30.39 -0.08
N PHE A 723 17.16 29.60 -0.69
CA PHE A 723 17.01 29.25 -2.10
C PHE A 723 16.62 27.78 -2.28
N ASP A 724 15.80 27.54 -3.28
CA ASP A 724 15.39 26.24 -3.76
C ASP A 724 15.68 26.16 -5.26
N GLY A 725 16.44 25.18 -5.68
CA GLY A 725 16.89 25.05 -7.05
C GLY A 725 16.74 23.64 -7.58
N SER A 726 16.36 23.53 -8.86
CA SER A 726 16.30 22.27 -9.61
C SER A 726 17.24 22.36 -10.81
N ILE A 727 18.10 21.36 -10.97
CA ILE A 727 19.12 21.28 -12.02
C ILE A 727 18.93 20.00 -12.82
N GLU A 728 18.63 20.13 -14.10
CA GLU A 728 18.56 19.03 -15.05
C GLU A 728 19.95 18.84 -15.69
N LEU A 729 20.48 17.63 -15.59
CA LEU A 729 21.85 17.27 -15.97
C LEU A 729 21.86 16.08 -16.92
N ARG A 730 22.88 16.00 -17.76
CA ARG A 730 23.19 14.81 -18.55
C ARG A 730 24.34 14.04 -17.92
N VAL A 731 24.02 12.83 -17.47
CA VAL A 731 24.94 11.94 -16.74
C VAL A 731 25.05 10.59 -17.43
N HIS A 732 26.10 9.82 -17.14
CA HIS A 732 26.26 8.49 -17.72
C HIS A 732 25.59 7.42 -16.85
N ASP A 733 25.68 7.56 -15.53
CA ASP A 733 25.15 6.59 -14.60
C ASP A 733 24.85 7.19 -13.21
N ARG A 734 24.44 6.32 -12.29
CA ARG A 734 24.17 6.69 -10.89
C ARG A 734 25.40 7.18 -10.14
N SER A 735 26.61 6.77 -10.53
CA SER A 735 27.86 7.20 -9.88
C SER A 735 28.13 8.66 -10.13
N ASP A 736 27.88 9.16 -11.34
CA ASP A 736 27.98 10.57 -11.69
C ASP A 736 27.03 11.40 -10.83
N VAL A 737 25.76 11.00 -10.72
CA VAL A 737 24.77 11.71 -9.88
C VAL A 737 25.22 11.77 -8.43
N LYS A 738 25.75 10.66 -7.90
CA LYS A 738 26.26 10.62 -6.53
C LYS A 738 27.45 11.57 -6.35
N LEU A 739 28.38 11.57 -7.30
CA LEU A 739 29.55 12.47 -7.27
C LEU A 739 29.11 13.93 -7.30
N ILE A 740 28.14 14.28 -8.17
CA ILE A 740 27.57 15.63 -8.24
C ILE A 740 26.96 16.03 -6.88
N MET A 741 26.12 15.18 -6.32
CA MET A 741 25.48 15.44 -5.02
C MET A 741 26.51 15.63 -3.91
N ASP A 742 27.57 14.81 -3.85
CA ASP A 742 28.61 14.87 -2.84
C ASP A 742 29.48 16.13 -3.00
N ARG A 743 29.68 16.65 -4.22
CA ARG A 743 30.38 17.89 -4.49
C ARG A 743 29.54 19.11 -4.19
N LEU A 744 28.27 19.12 -4.60
CA LEU A 744 27.35 20.22 -4.33
C LEU A 744 27.10 20.42 -2.83
N LYS A 745 27.06 19.35 -2.04
CA LYS A 745 26.96 19.44 -0.56
C LYS A 745 28.14 20.18 0.09
N LYS A 746 29.29 20.33 -0.61
CA LYS A 746 30.44 21.05 -0.12
C LYS A 746 30.46 22.54 -0.46
N VAL A 747 29.52 22.98 -1.30
CA VAL A 747 29.37 24.39 -1.65
C VAL A 747 28.79 25.12 -0.44
N ASP A 748 29.48 26.20 -0.04
CA ASP A 748 29.07 27.00 1.11
C ASP A 748 27.66 27.56 0.90
N GLY A 749 26.78 27.37 1.89
CA GLY A 749 25.38 27.77 1.86
C GLY A 749 24.41 26.67 1.40
N ILE A 750 24.85 25.59 0.74
CA ILE A 750 24.00 24.46 0.39
C ILE A 750 23.80 23.57 1.64
N GLN A 751 22.56 23.30 2.00
CA GLN A 751 22.20 22.45 3.13
C GLN A 751 21.67 21.09 2.71
N GLU A 752 20.95 21.03 1.60
CA GLU A 752 20.31 19.82 1.14
C GLU A 752 20.52 19.65 -0.37
N VAL A 753 20.87 18.43 -0.78
CA VAL A 753 21.02 18.04 -2.19
C VAL A 753 20.37 16.69 -2.38
N MET A 754 19.39 16.62 -3.29
CA MET A 754 18.60 15.42 -3.55
C MET A 754 18.47 15.15 -5.04
N ARG A 755 18.42 13.88 -5.43
CA ARG A 755 17.98 13.50 -6.78
C ARG A 755 16.47 13.38 -6.80
N ILE A 756 15.80 14.08 -7.72
CA ILE A 756 14.37 13.88 -8.00
C ILE A 756 14.21 12.61 -8.83
N ASN A 757 13.20 11.83 -8.46
CA ASN A 757 12.84 10.63 -9.21
C ASN A 757 11.84 10.96 -10.30
#